data_a572e577366116864e460361d941321d
#
_entry.id   a572e577366116864e460361d941321d
#
_cell.length_a   1.000
_cell.length_b   1.000
_cell.length_c   1.000
_cell.angle_alpha   90.00
_cell.angle_beta   90.00
_cell.angle_gamma   90.00
#
_symmetry.space_group_name_H-M   'P 1'
#
loop_
_entity.id
_entity.type
_entity.pdbx_description
1 polymer ?
#
loop_
_entity_poly.entity_id
_entity_poly.type
_entity_poly.pdbx_seq_one_letter_code
_entity_poly.pdbx_strand_id
1 'polypeptide(L)'
;MAADPTEQLLGSLPVFTRDDFESDWRLVASGGFSRVFGAAQARHRRWPTEYAIKCXPCLPPDATSSDVNYLIEEAAKMEKIKFQHIVSIYGVCKQPLGIVMEFMANGSLEKMLPIHSLCWKLRLHIIHETSLAMNFPHSIKPPLLHLDLKPGNILLDSNTHVKISDFSLSKWMEQSTRMQYIXRSALRGTLSYIPLEIFLESNKAPGPKHDVYSFAIFIWELLTQRKPYSGFNMMMIIIQVTAGMWPSLQPVSDQWPSEAQQLMDLMKCCWDQDPKRPCFLDITIKTDILLSLLQSPAVVPKSETLARKVSCKLLLHQPWEVNEDISQELMDSDSGNYLKWAFQLSDRENLVPKDEELCIYENKVTPLHFLVAKGSVEQVRLLLAHEVDMDCQTASGYTPLXIASQDQRPYLCALLLAHGASANLVYEDGWAPLHFATQNGDARTAHLLLDHGACVDAQQHEGWTPLHLSAQNDFENVAQLLVSRQADPNLHEAEGKTPLHVAAYFGHVSLVKLLTSQGAKLDAQQRNLKAPLHLAVERGKVRAIQHLLKSGAAPDALDQSGYGPLHTAAARGKYLICKMLLRYGASLELPTHQGWTPLHLAAXKGHLEIMHLLAESHTNMGALGAVNWTPLYLAARHREEAVVSALLQCGAGPNAAGQSGWTPLHLAVQRGTFLSVINLLEHHVNVHTLNKVGWTPAHLATLKSNTVILKVLVKAGTQLDIQDGVGCTPLQLALHSQKWVIMSFLEGKEPSVATLGGSEPGTQTEI
;
A
#
# COMPACT_ATOMS: atom_id res chain seq x y z
N MET A 1 16.46 34.34 22.64
CA MET A 1 17.16 33.04 22.54
C MET A 1 16.55 32.24 21.40
N ALA A 2 17.38 31.83 20.45
CA ALA A 2 16.89 30.97 19.38
C ALA A 2 16.53 29.62 19.94
N ALA A 3 15.40 29.08 19.50
CA ALA A 3 14.98 27.76 19.94
C ALA A 3 16.00 26.72 19.44
N ASP A 4 16.24 25.71 20.29
CA ASP A 4 17.06 24.58 19.94
C ASP A 4 16.51 23.95 18.64
N PRO A 5 17.35 23.76 17.61
CA PRO A 5 16.87 23.12 16.39
C PRO A 5 16.20 21.76 16.65
N THR A 6 16.67 21.04 17.65
CA THR A 6 16.06 19.76 18.04
C THR A 6 14.63 19.97 18.52
N GLU A 7 14.40 21.04 19.28
CA GLU A 7 13.04 21.35 19.76
C GLU A 7 12.11 21.74 18.63
N GLN A 8 12.63 22.44 17.63
CA GLN A 8 11.81 22.78 16.45
C GLN A 8 11.40 21.53 15.69
N LEU A 9 12.31 20.58 15.53
CA LEU A 9 12.01 19.31 14.86
C LEU A 9 11.02 18.47 15.65
N LEU A 10 11.05 18.57 16.98
CA LEU A 10 10.14 17.83 17.85
C LEU A 10 8.76 18.48 17.96
N GLY A 11 8.57 19.67 17.39
CA GLY A 11 7.37 20.45 17.62
C GLY A 11 6.05 19.79 17.25
N SER A 12 6.08 18.84 16.31
CA SER A 12 4.86 18.14 15.89
C SER A 12 4.71 16.74 16.50
N LEU A 13 5.72 16.24 17.20
CA LEU A 13 5.71 14.90 17.75
C LEU A 13 5.38 14.91 19.24
N PRO A 14 4.51 14.02 19.70
CA PRO A 14 4.35 13.84 21.15
C PRO A 14 5.67 13.46 21.79
N VAL A 15 5.95 14.07 22.95
CA VAL A 15 7.17 13.79 23.69
C VAL A 15 6.79 12.99 24.93
N PHE A 16 7.42 11.84 25.10
CA PHE A 16 7.25 10.98 26.26
C PHE A 16 8.43 11.14 27.19
N THR A 17 8.18 11.03 28.47
CA THR A 17 9.24 10.95 29.48
C THR A 17 9.27 9.54 30.04
N ARG A 18 10.34 9.21 30.74
CA ARG A 18 10.44 7.89 31.36
C ARG A 18 9.31 7.65 32.35
N ASP A 19 8.79 8.72 32.96
CA ASP A 19 7.71 8.62 33.93
C ASP A 19 6.37 8.26 33.30
N ASP A 20 6.24 8.40 31.98
CA ASP A 20 5.03 7.99 31.26
C ASP A 20 4.90 6.48 31.15
N PHE A 21 5.95 5.74 31.49
CA PHE A 21 6.01 4.29 31.42
C PHE A 21 6.27 3.70 32.80
N GLU A 22 5.91 2.43 32.94
CA GLU A 22 6.26 1.71 34.16
C GLU A 22 7.77 1.54 34.26
N SER A 23 8.27 1.38 35.46
CA SER A 23 9.70 1.42 35.72
C SER A 23 10.48 0.28 35.05
N ASP A 24 9.84 -0.82 34.79
CA ASP A 24 10.53 -2.02 34.31
C ASP A 24 10.48 -2.12 32.78
N TRP A 25 11.46 -1.53 32.15
CA TRP A 25 11.63 -1.67 30.70
C TRP A 25 12.31 -3.01 30.43
N ARG A 26 11.65 -3.85 29.64
CA ARG A 26 12.19 -5.15 29.27
C ARG A 26 12.94 -5.04 27.94
N LEU A 27 14.18 -5.55 27.91
CA LEU A 27 14.90 -5.61 26.64
C LEU A 27 14.24 -6.66 25.74
N VAL A 28 13.76 -6.23 24.58
CA VAL A 28 13.08 -7.10 23.62
C VAL A 28 14.03 -7.50 22.50
N ALA A 29 14.83 -6.55 22.00
CA ALA A 29 15.74 -6.81 20.91
C ALA A 29 16.92 -5.86 21.02
N SER A 30 18.08 -6.32 20.55
CA SER A 30 19.24 -5.45 20.41
C SER A 30 19.93 -5.75 19.10
N GLY A 31 20.25 -4.69 18.37
CA GLY A 31 20.98 -4.79 17.13
C GLY A 31 22.28 -3.99 17.20
N GLY A 32 22.93 -3.85 16.06
CA GLY A 32 24.20 -3.15 16.02
C GLY A 32 24.13 -1.70 16.45
N PHE A 33 23.00 -1.05 16.26
CA PHE A 33 22.89 0.39 16.47
C PHE A 33 21.70 0.79 17.32
N SER A 34 20.92 -0.16 17.81
CA SER A 34 19.77 0.21 18.63
C SER A 34 19.38 -0.90 19.57
N ARG A 35 18.73 -0.51 20.65
CA ARG A 35 18.10 -1.44 21.58
C ARG A 35 16.61 -1.14 21.64
N VAL A 36 15.81 -2.18 21.62
CA VAL A 36 14.37 -2.03 21.68
C VAL A 36 13.88 -2.56 23.04
N PHE A 37 13.20 -1.73 23.78
CA PHE A 37 12.63 -2.08 25.08
C PHE A 37 11.11 -2.10 24.98
N GLY A 38 10.51 -3.09 25.61
CA GLY A 38 9.07 -3.08 25.84
C GLY A 38 8.79 -2.40 27.17
N ALA A 39 7.76 -1.57 27.19
CA ALA A 39 7.38 -0.87 28.40
C ALA A 39 5.87 -0.71 28.45
N ALA A 40 5.28 -1.04 29.59
CA ALA A 40 3.86 -0.87 29.82
C ALA A 40 3.55 0.60 30.06
N GLN A 41 2.40 1.02 29.59
CA GLN A 41 1.96 2.40 29.80
C GLN A 41 1.52 2.60 31.25
N ALA A 42 2.03 3.66 31.86
CA ALA A 42 1.68 3.98 33.23
C ALA A 42 0.59 5.05 33.32
N ARG A 43 0.54 6.00 32.41
CA ARG A 43 -0.30 7.20 32.58
C ARG A 43 -1.23 7.56 31.46
N HIS A 44 -0.93 7.18 30.25
CA HIS A 44 -1.76 7.55 29.09
C HIS A 44 -2.75 6.45 28.79
N ARG A 45 -3.98 6.80 28.57
CA ARG A 45 -5.07 5.83 28.58
C ARG A 45 -5.76 5.58 27.27
N ARG A 46 -5.35 6.28 26.24
CA ARG A 46 -6.04 6.16 24.96
C ARG A 46 -5.48 5.10 24.03
N TRP A 47 -4.35 4.54 24.37
CA TRP A 47 -3.56 3.79 23.41
C TRP A 47 -3.11 2.46 23.98
N PRO A 48 -2.38 1.66 23.23
CA PRO A 48 -2.01 0.33 23.69
C PRO A 48 -1.38 0.33 25.07
N THR A 49 -1.58 -0.75 25.78
CA THR A 49 -1.04 -0.89 27.11
C THR A 49 0.46 -1.15 27.12
N GLU A 50 1.03 -1.52 25.96
CA GLU A 50 2.47 -1.72 25.84
C GLU A 50 3.02 -0.94 24.67
N TYR A 51 4.22 -0.43 24.82
CA TYR A 51 4.95 0.29 23.78
C TYR A 51 6.31 -0.37 23.58
N ALA A 52 6.85 -0.21 22.37
CA ALA A 52 8.25 -0.50 22.07
C ALA A 52 9.00 0.82 22.02
N ILE A 53 10.14 0.89 22.70
CA ILE A 53 10.97 2.09 22.72
C ILE A 53 12.32 1.72 22.10
N LYS A 54 12.56 2.22 20.90
CA LYS A 54 13.80 1.99 20.17
C LYS A 54 14.78 3.08 20.53
N CYS A 55 15.77 2.75 21.35
CA CYS A 55 16.75 3.71 21.82
C CYS A 55 17.96 3.71 20.91
N UNK A 56 18.30 4.67 20.55
CA UNK A 56 19.05 4.80 20.07
C UNK A 56 19.90 5.10 20.44
N PRO A 57 20.64 4.99 21.27
CA PRO A 57 21.93 5.59 21.56
C PRO A 57 23.07 4.63 21.36
N CYS A 58 22.82 3.64 20.67
CA CYS A 58 23.95 2.97 20.11
C CYS A 58 24.46 3.81 18.94
N LEU A 59 24.11 5.08 18.97
CA LEU A 59 24.87 6.06 18.23
C LEU A 59 26.31 5.96 18.70
N PRO A 60 27.26 5.94 17.76
CA PRO A 60 28.66 5.90 18.15
C PRO A 60 28.97 7.09 19.07
N PRO A 61 29.98 6.98 19.89
CA PRO A 61 30.34 8.12 20.75
C PRO A 61 30.64 9.39 19.97
N ASP A 62 30.93 9.26 18.70
CA ASP A 62 31.19 10.38 17.80
C ASP A 62 29.96 10.80 16.99
N ALA A 63 28.77 10.34 17.39
CA ALA A 63 27.56 10.74 16.70
C ALA A 63 27.35 12.25 16.80
N THR A 64 27.08 12.86 15.67
CA THR A 64 26.89 14.30 15.60
C THR A 64 25.43 14.65 15.90
N SER A 65 25.19 15.95 16.16
CA SER A 65 23.82 16.43 16.34
C SER A 65 22.97 16.23 15.08
N SER A 66 23.62 16.16 13.92
CA SER A 66 22.91 15.89 12.68
C SER A 66 22.36 14.47 12.65
N ASP A 67 23.05 13.50 13.23
CA ASP A 67 22.55 12.12 13.32
C ASP A 67 21.31 12.03 14.19
N VAL A 68 21.29 12.77 15.29
CA VAL A 68 20.13 12.85 16.17
C VAL A 68 18.96 13.50 15.44
N ASN A 69 19.22 14.57 14.70
CA ASN A 69 18.19 15.27 13.94
C ASN A 69 17.59 14.37 12.86
N TYR A 70 18.39 13.49 12.27
CA TYR A 70 17.90 12.53 11.31
C TYR A 70 16.86 11.59 11.90
N LEU A 71 17.18 11.06 13.07
CA LEU A 71 16.25 10.16 13.75
C LEU A 71 14.93 10.85 14.04
N ILE A 72 15.00 12.11 14.47
CA ILE A 72 13.80 12.87 14.81
C ILE A 72 12.99 13.18 13.54
N GLU A 73 13.65 13.57 12.46
CA GLU A 73 12.95 13.81 11.19
C GLU A 73 12.28 12.55 10.66
N GLU A 74 12.98 11.42 10.76
CA GLU A 74 12.44 10.15 10.34
C GLU A 74 11.21 9.81 11.14
N ALA A 75 11.30 9.97 12.46
CA ALA A 75 10.17 9.71 13.34
C ALA A 75 8.98 10.62 13.01
N ALA A 76 9.26 11.90 12.73
CA ALA A 76 8.20 12.85 12.39
C ALA A 76 7.51 12.47 11.08
N LYS A 77 8.27 12.04 10.08
CA LYS A 77 7.70 11.59 8.82
C LYS A 77 6.86 10.32 9.00
N MET A 78 7.39 9.37 9.75
CA MET A 78 6.71 8.10 9.94
C MET A 78 5.48 8.24 10.81
N GLU A 79 5.49 9.21 11.73
CA GLU A 79 4.30 9.46 12.57
C GLU A 79 3.12 9.93 11.71
N LYS A 80 3.40 10.63 10.63
CA LYS A 80 2.36 11.10 9.73
C LYS A 80 1.84 10.02 8.79
N ILE A 81 2.63 8.96 8.59
CA ILE A 81 2.21 7.86 7.72
C ILE A 81 1.37 6.89 8.54
N LYS A 82 0.07 6.92 8.32
CA LYS A 82 -0.87 6.05 9.00
C LYS A 82 -1.29 4.94 8.05
N PHE A 83 -0.57 3.86 8.06
CA PHE A 83 -0.91 2.69 7.25
C PHE A 83 -0.78 1.45 8.11
N GLN A 84 -1.77 0.57 8.02
CA GLN A 84 -1.88 -0.53 8.96
C GLN A 84 -0.74 -1.55 8.87
N HIS A 85 -0.02 -1.58 7.75
CA HIS A 85 1.08 -2.52 7.59
C HIS A 85 2.45 -1.90 7.89
N ILE A 86 2.45 -0.69 8.45
CA ILE A 86 3.68 -0.04 8.88
C ILE A 86 3.56 0.22 10.38
N VAL A 87 4.62 -0.11 11.12
CA VAL A 87 4.63 0.08 12.56
C VAL A 87 4.35 1.53 12.91
N SER A 88 3.35 1.76 13.75
CA SER A 88 2.97 3.12 14.13
C SER A 88 4.01 3.73 15.05
N ILE A 89 4.33 5.00 14.82
CA ILE A 89 5.21 5.78 15.68
C ILE A 89 4.34 6.73 16.47
N TYR A 90 4.47 6.70 17.82
CA TYR A 90 3.65 7.51 18.69
C TYR A 90 4.34 8.78 19.15
N GLY A 91 5.68 8.81 19.11
CA GLY A 91 6.40 9.98 19.52
C GLY A 91 7.86 9.67 19.82
N VAL A 92 8.48 10.54 20.59
CA VAL A 92 9.88 10.36 20.97
C VAL A 92 10.02 10.43 22.47
N CYS A 93 11.05 9.76 22.98
CA CYS A 93 11.47 9.83 24.36
C CYS A 93 12.82 10.52 24.38
N LYS A 94 12.98 11.52 25.26
CA LYS A 94 14.22 12.31 25.26
C LYS A 94 15.33 11.68 26.09
N GLN A 95 14.99 11.02 27.19
CA GLN A 95 16.01 10.42 28.05
C GLN A 95 15.56 9.05 28.52
N PRO A 96 16.12 7.97 27.95
CA PRO A 96 17.11 7.97 26.86
C PRO A 96 16.47 8.36 25.53
N LEU A 97 17.26 8.91 24.65
CA LEU A 97 16.75 9.28 23.34
C LEU A 97 16.27 8.05 22.60
N GLY A 98 15.01 8.08 22.19
CA GLY A 98 14.45 6.93 21.50
C GLY A 98 13.14 7.27 20.82
N ILE A 99 12.68 6.34 20.01
CA ILE A 99 11.42 6.45 19.30
C ILE A 99 10.41 5.55 19.97
N VAL A 100 9.26 6.11 20.34
CA VAL A 100 8.17 5.37 20.98
C VAL A 100 7.25 4.88 19.87
N MET A 101 7.08 3.56 19.80
CA MET A 101 6.34 2.96 18.70
C MET A 101 5.44 1.84 19.20
N GLU A 102 4.64 1.35 18.30
CA GLU A 102 3.74 0.24 18.53
C GLU A 102 4.50 -1.00 18.96
N PHE A 103 4.01 -1.68 19.99
CA PHE A 103 4.59 -2.95 20.43
C PHE A 103 4.03 -4.09 19.60
N MET A 104 4.91 -4.91 19.05
CA MET A 104 4.53 -6.04 18.21
C MET A 104 4.77 -7.32 19.00
N ALA A 105 3.67 -7.95 19.44
CA ALA A 105 3.72 -9.01 20.42
C ALA A 105 4.53 -10.23 19.98
N ASN A 106 4.44 -10.60 18.71
CA ASN A 106 5.15 -11.77 18.19
C ASN A 106 6.55 -11.46 17.68
N GLY A 107 6.98 -10.20 17.77
CA GLY A 107 8.34 -9.83 17.42
C GLY A 107 8.62 -9.90 15.92
N SER A 108 9.89 -10.09 15.58
CA SER A 108 10.31 -10.12 14.19
C SER A 108 10.33 -11.53 13.63
N LEU A 109 10.22 -11.62 12.31
CA LEU A 109 10.37 -12.90 11.63
C LEU A 109 11.78 -13.49 11.79
N GLU A 110 12.77 -12.61 11.94
CA GLU A 110 14.14 -13.09 12.15
C GLU A 110 14.25 -14.00 13.36
N LYS A 111 13.54 -13.66 14.44
CA LYS A 111 13.53 -14.49 15.65
C LYS A 111 12.63 -15.70 15.49
N MET A 112 11.56 -15.59 14.72
CA MET A 112 10.57 -16.66 14.59
C MET A 112 11.03 -17.78 13.67
N LEU A 113 11.70 -17.46 12.56
CA LEU A 113 12.02 -18.47 11.55
C LEU A 113 12.90 -19.63 12.04
N PRO A 114 13.90 -19.40 12.92
CA PRO A 114 14.69 -20.54 13.41
C PRO A 114 13.96 -21.44 14.38
N ILE A 115 12.90 -20.94 15.03
CA ILE A 115 12.23 -21.62 16.14
C ILE A 115 10.98 -22.35 15.69
N HIS A 116 10.19 -21.70 14.81
CA HIS A 116 8.87 -22.20 14.42
C HIS A 116 8.86 -22.64 12.98
N SER A 117 8.24 -23.80 12.72
CA SER A 117 7.97 -24.22 11.35
C SER A 117 6.64 -23.62 10.92
N LEU A 118 6.66 -22.77 9.91
CA LEU A 118 5.48 -22.05 9.49
C LEU A 118 4.72 -22.87 8.44
N CYS A 119 3.39 -22.92 8.57
CA CYS A 119 2.58 -23.56 7.54
C CYS A 119 2.57 -22.72 6.26
N TRP A 120 2.20 -23.34 5.16
CA TRP A 120 2.28 -22.68 3.86
C TRP A 120 1.30 -21.52 3.73
N LYS A 121 0.12 -21.64 4.33
CA LYS A 121 -0.83 -20.52 4.33
C LYS A 121 -0.25 -19.31 5.03
N LEU A 122 0.41 -19.51 6.16
CA LEU A 122 1.00 -18.40 6.90
C LEU A 122 2.18 -17.79 6.14
N ARG A 123 3.01 -18.62 5.50
CA ARG A 123 4.10 -18.10 4.69
C ARG A 123 3.58 -17.20 3.56
N LEU A 124 2.57 -17.69 2.86
CA LEU A 124 1.99 -16.90 1.76
C LEU A 124 1.32 -15.64 2.28
N HIS A 125 0.64 -15.74 3.42
CA HIS A 125 0.02 -14.58 4.04
C HIS A 125 1.06 -13.52 4.40
N ILE A 126 2.18 -13.95 4.98
CA ILE A 126 3.25 -13.02 5.35
C ILE A 126 3.84 -12.37 4.10
N ILE A 127 4.07 -13.15 3.04
CA ILE A 127 4.58 -12.61 1.78
C ILE A 127 3.60 -11.59 1.22
N HIS A 128 2.32 -11.92 1.20
CA HIS A 128 1.30 -11.03 0.66
C HIS A 128 1.20 -9.73 1.45
N GLU A 129 1.12 -9.84 2.78
CA GLU A 129 1.02 -8.64 3.61
C GLU A 129 2.27 -7.77 3.54
N THR A 130 3.44 -8.40 3.40
CA THR A 130 4.68 -7.64 3.20
C THR A 130 4.64 -6.88 1.87
N SER A 131 4.12 -7.50 0.82
CA SER A 131 3.99 -6.81 -0.46
C SER A 131 3.01 -5.64 -0.38
N LEU A 132 1.91 -5.81 0.34
CA LEU A 132 0.96 -4.72 0.60
C LEU A 132 1.64 -3.58 1.33
N ALA A 133 2.41 -3.91 2.37
CA ALA A 133 3.10 -2.93 3.17
C ALA A 133 4.10 -2.13 2.33
N MET A 134 4.78 -2.79 1.40
CA MET A 134 5.77 -2.13 0.56
C MET A 134 5.14 -1.37 -0.60
N ASN A 135 3.98 -1.81 -1.07
CA ASN A 135 3.31 -1.10 -2.16
C ASN A 135 2.91 0.32 -1.76
N PHE A 136 2.49 0.50 -0.52
CA PHE A 136 2.05 1.82 -0.05
C PHE A 136 3.19 2.85 -0.11
N PRO A 137 4.36 2.65 0.52
CA PRO A 137 5.41 3.66 0.43
C PRO A 137 5.94 3.84 -0.99
N HIS A 138 5.95 2.80 -1.81
CA HIS A 138 6.39 2.93 -3.20
C HIS A 138 5.40 3.70 -4.07
N SER A 139 4.15 3.80 -3.67
CA SER A 139 3.13 4.51 -4.43
C SER A 139 3.09 6.01 -4.12
N ILE A 140 3.75 6.43 -3.08
CA ILE A 140 3.86 7.86 -2.73
C ILE A 140 4.80 8.54 -3.73
N LYS A 141 4.60 9.82 -3.96
CA LYS A 141 5.49 10.57 -4.87
C LYS A 141 6.20 11.68 -4.11
N PRO A 142 7.53 11.64 -4.05
CA PRO A 142 8.41 10.59 -4.58
C PRO A 142 8.32 9.30 -3.76
N PRO A 143 8.66 8.15 -4.36
CA PRO A 143 8.54 6.90 -3.62
C PRO A 143 9.41 6.87 -2.38
N LEU A 144 8.86 6.34 -1.30
CA LEU A 144 9.63 6.11 -0.09
C LEU A 144 10.23 4.71 -0.16
N LEU A 145 11.53 4.62 -0.16
CA LEU A 145 12.25 3.35 -0.26
C LEU A 145 12.61 2.87 1.13
N HIS A 146 12.60 1.57 1.34
CA HIS A 146 12.99 1.01 2.63
C HIS A 146 14.50 0.84 2.74
N LEU A 147 15.09 0.18 1.76
CA LEU A 147 16.53 -0.06 1.62
C LEU A 147 17.12 -0.99 2.69
N ASP A 148 16.31 -1.53 3.58
CA ASP A 148 16.76 -2.49 4.60
C ASP A 148 15.68 -3.54 4.86
N LEU A 149 14.99 -3.96 3.81
CA LEU A 149 13.92 -4.95 3.93
C LEU A 149 14.52 -6.32 4.18
N LYS A 150 14.18 -6.92 5.31
CA LYS A 150 14.71 -8.21 5.75
C LYS A 150 13.80 -8.75 6.87
N PRO A 151 13.93 -10.03 7.23
CA PRO A 151 13.04 -10.57 8.29
C PRO A 151 13.14 -9.85 9.63
N GLY A 152 14.28 -9.23 9.95
CA GLY A 152 14.41 -8.46 11.19
C GLY A 152 13.54 -7.22 11.25
N ASN A 153 13.11 -6.70 10.09
CA ASN A 153 12.28 -5.51 10.00
C ASN A 153 10.84 -5.84 9.66
N ILE A 154 10.48 -7.12 9.64
CA ILE A 154 9.11 -7.56 9.39
C ILE A 154 8.59 -8.12 10.70
N LEU A 155 7.64 -7.40 11.31
CA LEU A 155 7.16 -7.69 12.65
C LEU A 155 5.75 -8.25 12.57
N LEU A 156 5.41 -9.08 13.54
CA LEU A 156 4.08 -9.69 13.62
C LEU A 156 3.40 -9.27 14.91
N ASP A 157 2.16 -8.82 14.79
CA ASP A 157 1.36 -8.50 15.95
C ASP A 157 0.77 -9.77 16.57
N SER A 158 -0.05 -9.61 17.60
CA SER A 158 -0.65 -10.76 18.30
C SER A 158 -1.55 -11.57 17.39
N ASN A 159 -2.06 -10.97 16.33
CA ASN A 159 -2.91 -11.63 15.34
C ASN A 159 -2.13 -12.07 14.10
N THR A 160 -0.81 -12.07 14.17
CA THR A 160 0.11 -12.42 13.08
C THR A 160 -0.03 -11.55 11.85
N HIS A 161 -0.55 -10.34 12.00
CA HIS A 161 -0.52 -9.36 10.92
C HIS A 161 0.87 -8.78 10.79
N VAL A 162 1.26 -8.54 9.55
CA VAL A 162 2.60 -8.04 9.23
C VAL A 162 2.63 -6.52 9.32
N LYS A 163 3.66 -6.01 9.97
CA LYS A 163 3.99 -4.58 9.91
C LYS A 163 5.48 -4.43 9.69
N ILE A 164 5.84 -3.48 8.84
CA ILE A 164 7.22 -3.22 8.49
C ILE A 164 7.74 -2.08 9.36
N SER A 165 8.96 -2.24 9.85
CA SER A 165 9.62 -1.24 10.68
C SER A 165 10.90 -0.77 10.01
N ASP A 166 11.45 0.29 10.57
CA ASP A 166 12.83 0.74 10.34
C ASP A 166 13.10 1.22 8.92
N PHE A 167 12.38 2.27 8.53
CA PHE A 167 12.67 2.98 7.27
C PHE A 167 13.84 3.96 7.39
N SER A 168 14.63 3.85 8.45
CA SER A 168 15.67 4.84 8.74
C SER A 168 16.76 4.93 7.68
N LEU A 169 17.05 3.83 6.97
CA LEU A 169 18.10 3.86 5.96
C LEU A 169 17.73 4.63 4.71
N SER A 170 16.43 4.82 4.45
CA SER A 170 16.02 5.49 3.22
C SER A 170 16.54 6.92 3.14
N LYS A 171 16.52 7.63 4.26
CA LYS A 171 17.01 9.00 4.26
C LYS A 171 18.52 9.09 4.44
N TRP A 172 19.08 8.17 5.19
CA TRP A 172 20.52 8.10 5.36
C TRP A 172 21.23 7.93 4.01
N MET A 173 20.64 7.15 3.11
CA MET A 173 21.19 6.93 1.78
C MET A 173 21.25 8.20 0.92
N GLU A 174 20.34 9.13 1.13
CA GLU A 174 20.36 10.37 0.37
C GLU A 174 21.60 11.19 0.62
N GLN A 175 22.24 11.02 1.77
CA GLN A 175 23.38 11.82 2.17
C GLN A 175 24.65 10.99 2.37
N SER A 176 24.60 9.70 2.09
CA SER A 176 25.74 8.82 2.28
C SER A 176 26.25 8.30 0.94
N THR A 177 27.52 7.96 0.89
CA THR A 177 28.04 7.32 -0.30
C THR A 177 27.59 5.86 -0.36
N ARG A 178 27.67 5.31 -1.57
CA ARG A 178 27.36 3.90 -1.78
C ARG A 178 28.25 3.00 -0.89
N MET A 179 29.51 3.34 -0.76
CA MET A 179 30.42 2.54 0.07
C MET A 179 30.06 2.59 1.54
N GLN A 180 29.60 3.73 2.02
CA GLN A 180 29.13 3.85 3.40
C GLN A 180 27.89 2.97 3.64
N TYR A 181 27.01 2.91 2.66
CA TYR A 181 25.84 2.04 2.75
C TYR A 181 26.23 0.57 2.81
N ILE A 182 27.18 0.15 1.97
CA ILE A 182 27.70 -1.21 1.98
C ILE A 182 28.37 -1.53 3.31
N UNK A 183 29.00 -0.76 3.70
CA UNK A 183 29.64 -0.92 4.88
C UNK A 183 28.78 -1.08 6.00
N ARG A 184 27.93 -0.18 6.09
CA ARG A 184 27.00 -0.24 7.19
C ARG A 184 26.17 -1.53 7.16
N SER A 185 25.73 -1.92 5.98
CA SER A 185 24.98 -3.16 5.81
C SER A 185 25.80 -4.39 6.18
N ALA A 186 27.08 -4.37 5.89
CA ALA A 186 27.97 -5.46 6.27
C ALA A 186 28.06 -5.59 7.79
N LEU A 187 28.17 -4.47 8.48
CA LEU A 187 28.21 -4.48 9.94
C LEU A 187 26.92 -4.99 10.56
N ARG A 188 25.79 -4.76 9.88
CA ARG A 188 24.49 -5.22 10.36
C ARG A 188 24.16 -6.63 9.91
N GLY A 189 25.03 -7.28 9.13
CA GLY A 189 24.79 -8.62 8.65
C GLY A 189 23.72 -8.73 7.57
N THR A 190 23.55 -7.69 6.77
CA THR A 190 22.47 -7.61 5.79
C THR A 190 22.92 -7.51 4.35
N LEU A 191 24.18 -7.87 4.07
CA LEU A 191 24.71 -7.82 2.71
C LEU A 191 23.93 -8.69 1.73
N SER A 192 23.35 -9.78 2.21
CA SER A 192 22.61 -10.72 1.36
C SER A 192 21.43 -10.08 0.67
N TYR A 193 20.91 -8.97 1.20
CA TYR A 193 19.70 -8.32 0.70
C TYR A 193 19.99 -7.17 -0.26
N ILE A 194 21.26 -6.89 -0.52
CA ILE A 194 21.68 -5.78 -1.40
C ILE A 194 21.81 -6.30 -2.83
N PRO A 195 21.18 -5.66 -3.81
CA PRO A 195 21.28 -6.13 -5.18
C PRO A 195 22.61 -5.85 -5.83
N LEU A 196 22.90 -6.61 -6.88
CA LEU A 196 24.13 -6.57 -7.64
C LEU A 196 24.51 -5.17 -8.10
N GLU A 197 23.56 -4.40 -8.57
CA GLU A 197 23.84 -3.08 -9.13
C GLU A 197 24.45 -2.11 -8.11
N ILE A 198 24.14 -2.30 -6.84
CA ILE A 198 24.71 -1.44 -5.78
C ILE A 198 26.20 -1.73 -5.61
N PHE A 199 26.60 -2.98 -5.77
CA PHE A 199 28.02 -3.33 -5.65
C PHE A 199 28.84 -2.91 -6.87
N LEU A 200 28.22 -2.94 -8.07
CA LEU A 200 28.97 -2.77 -9.31
C LEU A 200 28.93 -1.36 -9.89
N GLU A 201 27.83 -0.65 -9.72
CA GLU A 201 27.63 0.64 -10.39
C GLU A 201 27.82 1.78 -9.41
N SER A 202 28.92 2.52 -9.56
CA SER A 202 29.30 3.55 -8.60
C SER A 202 28.35 4.75 -8.57
N ASN A 203 27.67 5.02 -9.67
CA ASN A 203 26.84 6.22 -9.78
C ASN A 203 25.33 5.94 -9.72
N LYS A 204 24.93 4.68 -9.53
CA LYS A 204 23.52 4.35 -9.52
C LYS A 204 22.94 4.49 -8.12
N ALA A 205 22.00 5.40 -7.97
CA ALA A 205 21.27 5.55 -6.71
C ALA A 205 20.26 4.41 -6.57
N PRO A 206 20.02 3.92 -5.34
CA PRO A 206 19.01 2.89 -5.17
C PRO A 206 17.63 3.41 -5.57
N GLY A 207 16.87 2.58 -6.26
CA GLY A 207 15.52 2.89 -6.66
C GLY A 207 14.54 1.89 -6.08
N PRO A 208 13.27 1.97 -6.49
CA PRO A 208 12.27 1.03 -5.99
C PRO A 208 12.62 -0.44 -6.24
N LYS A 209 13.36 -0.72 -7.29
CA LYS A 209 13.73 -2.10 -7.62
C LYS A 209 14.73 -2.69 -6.62
N HIS A 210 15.44 -1.85 -5.86
CA HIS A 210 16.30 -2.32 -4.77
C HIS A 210 15.47 -3.07 -3.73
N ASP A 211 14.35 -2.47 -3.31
CA ASP A 211 13.47 -3.12 -2.33
C ASP A 211 12.87 -4.41 -2.87
N VAL A 212 12.62 -4.47 -4.18
CA VAL A 212 12.08 -5.68 -4.79
C VAL A 212 13.11 -6.82 -4.74
N TYR A 213 14.37 -6.53 -4.96
CA TYR A 213 15.43 -7.54 -4.82
C TYR A 213 15.50 -8.05 -3.38
N SER A 214 15.49 -7.14 -2.42
CA SER A 214 15.50 -7.52 -0.99
C SER A 214 14.30 -8.41 -0.67
N PHE A 215 13.16 -8.09 -1.25
CA PHE A 215 11.94 -8.89 -1.09
C PHE A 215 12.12 -10.30 -1.63
N ALA A 216 12.83 -10.46 -2.75
CA ALA A 216 13.11 -11.79 -3.30
C ALA A 216 13.92 -12.63 -2.31
N ILE A 217 14.97 -12.04 -1.72
CA ILE A 217 15.78 -12.77 -0.73
C ILE A 217 14.93 -13.07 0.51
N PHE A 218 14.06 -12.17 0.90
CA PHE A 218 13.11 -12.41 1.98
C PHE A 218 12.19 -13.60 1.66
N ILE A 219 11.66 -13.69 0.44
CA ILE A 219 10.83 -14.84 0.04
C ILE A 219 11.64 -16.13 0.18
N TRP A 220 12.88 -16.12 -0.31
CA TRP A 220 13.74 -17.29 -0.22
C TRP A 220 13.90 -17.74 1.22
N GLU A 221 14.19 -16.79 2.13
CA GLU A 221 14.38 -17.10 3.53
C GLU A 221 13.10 -17.64 4.18
N LEU A 222 11.97 -17.08 3.79
CA LEU A 222 10.68 -17.54 4.33
C LEU A 222 10.32 -18.94 3.80
N LEU A 223 10.59 -19.21 2.52
CA LEU A 223 10.28 -20.52 1.93
C LEU A 223 11.17 -21.62 2.50
N THR A 224 12.44 -21.34 2.66
CA THR A 224 13.40 -22.35 3.13
C THR A 224 13.56 -22.39 4.64
N GLN A 225 13.19 -21.32 5.32
CA GLN A 225 13.46 -21.08 6.74
C GLN A 225 14.93 -21.23 7.08
N ARG A 226 15.79 -20.85 6.15
CA ARG A 226 17.24 -20.85 6.31
C ARG A 226 17.80 -19.46 6.01
N LYS A 227 18.94 -19.13 6.62
CA LYS A 227 19.61 -17.87 6.33
C LYS A 227 20.25 -17.93 4.94
N PRO A 228 20.11 -16.87 4.12
CA PRO A 228 20.77 -16.88 2.81
C PRO A 228 22.29 -16.85 2.97
N TYR A 229 22.95 -17.59 2.11
CA TYR A 229 24.42 -17.72 2.11
C TYR A 229 24.97 -18.18 3.46
N SER A 230 24.31 -19.12 4.10
CA SER A 230 24.79 -19.67 5.37
C SER A 230 26.20 -20.23 5.22
N GLY A 231 27.07 -19.92 6.17
CA GLY A 231 28.43 -20.36 6.15
C GLY A 231 29.38 -19.50 5.34
N PHE A 232 28.86 -18.51 4.60
CA PHE A 232 29.71 -17.61 3.82
C PHE A 232 30.06 -16.41 4.67
N ASN A 233 31.33 -15.99 4.58
CA ASN A 233 31.72 -14.73 5.21
C ASN A 233 31.35 -13.56 4.29
N MET A 234 31.60 -12.35 4.78
CA MET A 234 31.19 -11.13 4.10
C MET A 234 31.76 -11.07 2.68
N MET A 235 33.04 -11.36 2.52
CA MET A 235 33.68 -11.30 1.20
C MET A 235 33.10 -12.33 0.24
N MET A 236 32.81 -13.52 0.74
CA MET A 236 32.24 -14.57 -0.08
C MET A 236 30.82 -14.18 -0.54
N ILE A 237 30.06 -13.52 0.32
CA ILE A 237 28.72 -13.05 -0.07
C ILE A 237 28.85 -12.01 -1.18
N ILE A 238 29.75 -11.06 -1.02
CA ILE A 238 29.95 -10.03 -2.04
C ILE A 238 30.34 -10.65 -3.38
N ILE A 239 31.26 -11.60 -3.34
CA ILE A 239 31.71 -12.29 -4.55
C ILE A 239 30.54 -13.02 -5.23
N GLN A 240 29.72 -13.73 -4.45
CA GLN A 240 28.57 -14.45 -5.00
C GLN A 240 27.56 -13.50 -5.65
N VAL A 241 27.22 -12.43 -4.94
CA VAL A 241 26.23 -11.48 -5.46
C VAL A 241 26.76 -10.76 -6.71
N THR A 242 28.02 -10.34 -6.70
CA THR A 242 28.59 -9.65 -7.85
C THR A 242 28.80 -10.56 -9.05
N ALA A 243 28.88 -11.87 -8.81
CA ALA A 243 28.90 -12.84 -9.91
C ALA A 243 27.52 -13.17 -10.44
N GLY A 244 26.47 -12.55 -9.89
CA GLY A 244 25.10 -12.80 -10.31
C GLY A 244 24.51 -14.10 -9.76
N MET A 245 25.12 -14.63 -8.73
CA MET A 245 24.65 -15.85 -8.11
C MET A 245 23.59 -15.55 -7.06
N TRP A 246 22.67 -16.46 -6.91
CA TRP A 246 21.57 -16.35 -5.95
C TRP A 246 21.71 -17.41 -4.87
N PRO A 247 21.01 -17.27 -3.73
CA PRO A 247 21.05 -18.34 -2.74
C PRO A 247 20.59 -19.68 -3.33
N SER A 248 21.14 -20.75 -2.81
CA SER A 248 20.90 -22.08 -3.36
C SER A 248 19.42 -22.44 -3.31
N LEU A 249 18.92 -23.05 -4.38
CA LEU A 249 17.55 -23.55 -4.45
C LEU A 249 17.46 -25.04 -4.05
N GLN A 250 18.57 -25.62 -3.58
CA GLN A 250 18.57 -27.04 -3.19
C GLN A 250 17.64 -27.38 -2.02
N PRO A 251 17.27 -26.48 -1.12
CA PRO A 251 16.29 -26.86 -0.10
C PRO A 251 14.89 -27.19 -0.63
N VAL A 252 14.64 -26.96 -1.91
CA VAL A 252 13.32 -27.24 -2.50
C VAL A 252 13.05 -28.74 -2.43
N SER A 253 11.86 -29.08 -1.99
CA SER A 253 11.41 -30.45 -1.82
C SER A 253 10.22 -30.74 -2.72
N ASP A 254 10.13 -31.97 -3.19
CA ASP A 254 8.98 -32.45 -3.95
C ASP A 254 7.70 -32.45 -3.09
N GLN A 255 7.86 -32.35 -1.79
CA GLN A 255 6.72 -32.31 -0.87
C GLN A 255 6.11 -30.91 -0.72
N TRP A 256 6.73 -29.91 -1.30
CA TRP A 256 6.19 -28.56 -1.23
C TRP A 256 4.91 -28.47 -2.08
N PRO A 257 3.93 -27.68 -1.64
CA PRO A 257 2.70 -27.54 -2.43
C PRO A 257 2.95 -26.85 -3.77
N SER A 258 2.02 -27.02 -4.69
CA SER A 258 2.13 -26.44 -6.03
C SER A 258 2.25 -24.91 -5.98
N GLU A 259 1.63 -24.28 -4.99
CA GLU A 259 1.70 -22.84 -4.84
C GLU A 259 3.11 -22.36 -4.49
N ALA A 260 3.91 -23.21 -3.87
CA ALA A 260 5.30 -22.88 -3.59
C ALA A 260 6.10 -22.69 -4.88
N GLN A 261 5.77 -23.45 -5.93
CA GLN A 261 6.44 -23.29 -7.21
C GLN A 261 6.13 -21.90 -7.80
N GLN A 262 4.89 -21.46 -7.68
CA GLN A 262 4.50 -20.15 -8.17
C GLN A 262 5.17 -19.02 -7.38
N LEU A 263 5.34 -19.23 -6.06
CA LEU A 263 6.09 -18.27 -5.25
C LEU A 263 7.56 -18.25 -5.65
N MET A 264 8.13 -19.39 -5.99
CA MET A 264 9.51 -19.45 -6.48
C MET A 264 9.65 -18.72 -7.81
N ASP A 265 8.69 -18.87 -8.70
CA ASP A 265 8.71 -18.15 -9.97
C ASP A 265 8.65 -16.64 -9.73
N LEU A 266 7.80 -16.20 -8.81
CA LEU A 266 7.72 -14.79 -8.43
C LEU A 266 9.05 -14.31 -7.84
N MET A 267 9.64 -15.12 -6.95
CA MET A 267 10.93 -14.79 -6.35
C MET A 267 12.01 -14.60 -7.41
N LYS A 268 12.05 -15.48 -8.40
CA LYS A 268 13.03 -15.39 -9.49
C LYS A 268 12.84 -14.10 -10.31
N CYS A 269 11.59 -13.69 -10.51
CA CYS A 269 11.33 -12.40 -11.17
C CYS A 269 11.86 -11.23 -10.35
N CYS A 270 11.71 -11.31 -9.04
CA CYS A 270 12.08 -10.23 -8.15
C CYS A 270 13.60 -10.07 -8.00
N TRP A 271 14.38 -11.15 -8.17
CA TRP A 271 15.83 -11.01 -8.07
C TRP A 271 16.54 -10.95 -9.42
N ASP A 272 15.79 -10.83 -10.51
CA ASP A 272 16.33 -10.67 -11.85
C ASP A 272 17.05 -9.32 -11.98
N GLN A 273 17.51 -8.99 -13.16
CA GLN A 273 18.12 -7.70 -13.42
C GLN A 273 17.12 -6.58 -13.19
N ASP A 274 17.63 -5.43 -12.76
CA ASP A 274 16.82 -4.30 -12.30
C ASP A 274 15.60 -4.01 -13.18
N PRO A 275 15.75 -3.74 -14.48
CA PRO A 275 14.54 -3.34 -15.23
C PRO A 275 13.49 -4.44 -15.36
N LYS A 276 13.86 -5.70 -15.18
CA LYS A 276 12.94 -6.81 -15.33
C LYS A 276 12.16 -7.12 -14.06
N ARG A 277 12.53 -6.54 -12.94
CA ARG A 277 11.85 -6.81 -11.67
C ARG A 277 10.45 -6.20 -11.68
N PRO A 278 9.44 -6.90 -11.17
CA PRO A 278 8.10 -6.33 -11.07
C PRO A 278 8.04 -5.23 -10.00
N CYS A 279 7.05 -4.38 -10.09
CA CYS A 279 6.77 -3.43 -9.00
C CYS A 279 5.94 -4.12 -7.91
N PHE A 280 5.86 -3.49 -6.73
CA PHE A 280 5.11 -4.09 -5.63
C PHE A 280 3.62 -4.20 -5.91
N LEU A 281 3.06 -3.34 -6.73
CA LEU A 281 1.66 -3.50 -7.13
C LEU A 281 1.45 -4.82 -7.86
N ASP A 282 2.32 -5.13 -8.83
CA ASP A 282 2.24 -6.39 -9.57
C ASP A 282 2.43 -7.59 -8.64
N ILE A 283 3.37 -7.48 -7.71
CA ILE A 283 3.63 -8.54 -6.73
C ILE A 283 2.39 -8.76 -5.86
N THR A 284 1.78 -7.69 -5.39
CA THR A 284 0.60 -7.77 -4.52
C THR A 284 -0.56 -8.46 -5.25
N ILE A 285 -0.76 -8.14 -6.51
CA ILE A 285 -1.82 -8.77 -7.29
C ILE A 285 -1.57 -10.28 -7.40
N LYS A 286 -0.35 -10.68 -7.71
CA LYS A 286 -0.01 -12.10 -7.83
C LYS A 286 -0.17 -12.85 -6.51
N THR A 287 0.32 -12.27 -5.42
CA THR A 287 0.21 -12.95 -4.12
C THR A 287 -1.23 -13.01 -3.65
N ASP A 288 -2.04 -12.03 -4.00
CA ASP A 288 -3.46 -12.04 -3.68
C ASP A 288 -4.16 -13.20 -4.37
N ILE A 289 -3.86 -13.42 -5.63
CA ILE A 289 -4.42 -14.54 -6.38
C ILE A 289 -4.00 -15.88 -5.75
N LEU A 290 -2.73 -16.02 -5.42
CA LEU A 290 -2.23 -17.25 -4.80
C LEU A 290 -2.89 -17.52 -3.45
N LEU A 291 -3.05 -16.49 -2.65
CA LEU A 291 -3.69 -16.61 -1.34
C LEU A 291 -5.14 -17.04 -1.49
N SER A 292 -5.83 -16.52 -2.49
CA SER A 292 -7.21 -16.91 -2.78
C SER A 292 -7.32 -18.39 -3.13
N LEU A 293 -6.39 -18.88 -3.91
CA LEU A 293 -6.40 -20.29 -4.31
C LEU A 293 -6.22 -21.21 -3.11
N LEU A 294 -5.45 -20.78 -2.12
CA LEU A 294 -5.26 -21.56 -0.90
C LEU A 294 -6.47 -21.52 0.02
N GLN A 295 -7.23 -20.42 -0.02
CA GLN A 295 -8.38 -20.27 0.86
C GLN A 295 -9.52 -21.19 0.49
N SER A 296 -9.90 -21.21 -0.77
CA SER A 296 -11.04 -22.00 -1.21
C SER A 296 -10.93 -22.30 -2.70
N PRO A 297 -10.75 -23.56 -3.07
CA PRO A 297 -10.67 -23.90 -4.50
C PRO A 297 -11.98 -23.66 -5.25
N ALA A 298 -13.10 -23.58 -4.54
CA ALA A 298 -14.41 -23.41 -5.17
C ALA A 298 -14.77 -21.95 -5.41
N VAL A 299 -13.99 -21.00 -4.88
CA VAL A 299 -14.29 -19.57 -4.98
C VAL A 299 -13.34 -18.92 -5.95
N VAL A 300 -13.87 -18.19 -6.94
CA VAL A 300 -13.05 -17.42 -7.86
C VAL A 300 -12.37 -16.30 -7.07
N PRO A 301 -11.04 -16.16 -7.21
CA PRO A 301 -10.35 -15.12 -6.46
C PRO A 301 -10.81 -13.74 -6.87
N LYS A 302 -11.07 -12.91 -5.88
CA LYS A 302 -11.36 -11.51 -6.07
C LYS A 302 -10.17 -10.74 -5.51
N SER A 303 -9.30 -10.34 -6.38
CA SER A 303 -7.99 -9.84 -6.00
C SER A 303 -8.05 -8.40 -5.51
N GLU A 304 -8.88 -8.15 -4.51
CA GLU A 304 -9.04 -6.81 -3.99
C GLU A 304 -8.43 -6.72 -2.59
N THR A 305 -7.66 -5.68 -2.39
CA THR A 305 -6.93 -5.48 -1.14
C THR A 305 -7.84 -5.46 0.07
N LEU A 306 -8.98 -4.80 -0.07
CA LEU A 306 -9.94 -4.66 1.02
C LEU A 306 -10.48 -6.02 1.47
N ALA A 307 -10.82 -6.88 0.51
CA ALA A 307 -11.33 -8.22 0.83
C ALA A 307 -10.27 -9.05 1.54
N ARG A 308 -9.04 -8.99 1.07
CA ARG A 308 -7.97 -9.81 1.64
C ARG A 308 -7.62 -9.44 3.06
N LYS A 309 -7.71 -8.15 3.38
CA LYS A 309 -7.47 -7.68 4.72
C LYS A 309 -8.32 -8.39 5.76
N VAL A 310 -9.61 -8.53 5.46
CA VAL A 310 -10.54 -9.18 6.38
C VAL A 310 -10.37 -10.69 6.34
N SER A 311 -10.23 -11.26 5.15
CA SER A 311 -10.09 -12.71 4.98
C SER A 311 -8.81 -13.25 5.62
N CYS A 312 -7.73 -12.49 5.57
CA CYS A 312 -6.46 -12.90 6.14
C CYS A 312 -6.55 -13.09 7.65
N LYS A 313 -7.34 -12.26 8.33
CA LYS A 313 -7.53 -12.43 9.76
C LYS A 313 -8.13 -13.80 10.08
N LEU A 314 -9.11 -14.21 9.26
CA LEU A 314 -9.74 -15.51 9.46
C LEU A 314 -8.76 -16.64 9.23
N LEU A 315 -7.92 -16.53 8.21
CA LEU A 315 -6.94 -17.58 7.90
C LEU A 315 -5.96 -17.79 9.04
N LEU A 316 -5.53 -16.69 9.67
CA LEU A 316 -4.53 -16.77 10.72
C LEU A 316 -5.09 -17.26 12.04
N HIS A 317 -6.40 -17.13 12.26
CA HIS A 317 -7.03 -17.45 13.54
C HIS A 317 -8.05 -18.55 13.43
N GLN A 318 -7.82 -19.51 12.54
CA GLN A 318 -8.69 -20.66 12.44
C GLN A 318 -8.41 -21.62 13.61
N PRO A 319 -9.40 -21.87 14.44
CA PRO A 319 -9.16 -22.68 15.64
C PRO A 319 -8.73 -24.11 15.33
N TRP A 320 -9.16 -24.66 14.22
CA TRP A 320 -8.78 -26.05 13.88
C TRP A 320 -7.31 -26.18 13.53
N GLU A 321 -6.67 -25.14 13.00
CA GLU A 321 -5.24 -25.17 12.75
C GLU A 321 -4.48 -25.21 14.07
N VAL A 322 -4.93 -24.44 15.03
CA VAL A 322 -4.39 -24.48 16.38
C VAL A 322 -4.73 -25.83 17.02
N ASN A 323 -5.93 -26.31 16.77
CA ASN A 323 -6.39 -27.57 17.36
C ASN A 323 -5.63 -28.78 16.88
N GLU A 324 -5.03 -28.76 15.67
CA GLU A 324 -4.17 -29.86 15.21
C GLU A 324 -2.94 -29.95 16.09
N ASP A 325 -2.31 -28.82 16.38
CA ASP A 325 -1.15 -28.79 17.26
C ASP A 325 -1.55 -29.16 18.69
N ILE A 326 -2.68 -28.62 19.15
CA ILE A 326 -3.20 -28.93 20.47
C ILE A 326 -3.57 -30.40 20.56
N SER A 327 -4.14 -30.95 19.49
CA SER A 327 -4.47 -32.36 19.43
C SER A 327 -3.24 -33.23 19.63
N GLN A 328 -2.12 -32.86 19.01
CA GLN A 328 -0.88 -33.60 19.17
C GLN A 328 -0.36 -33.48 20.61
N GLU A 329 -0.41 -32.29 21.17
CA GLU A 329 -0.02 -32.06 22.58
C GLU A 329 -0.90 -32.86 23.54
N LEU A 330 -2.20 -32.89 23.24
CA LEU A 330 -3.14 -33.65 24.06
C LEU A 330 -2.82 -35.14 24.06
N MET A 331 -2.43 -35.67 22.90
CA MET A 331 -2.08 -37.08 22.81
C MET A 331 -0.75 -37.38 23.54
N ASP A 332 0.16 -36.42 23.61
CA ASP A 332 1.50 -36.61 24.14
C ASP A 332 1.62 -36.21 25.62
N SER A 333 0.55 -35.77 26.26
CA SER A 333 0.61 -35.29 27.64
C SER A 333 -0.50 -35.89 28.49
N ASP A 334 -0.45 -35.61 29.78
CA ASP A 334 -1.52 -36.02 30.70
C ASP A 334 -2.86 -35.45 30.30
N SER A 335 -2.84 -34.29 29.66
CA SER A 335 -4.06 -33.65 29.13
C SER A 335 -4.72 -34.48 28.05
N GLY A 336 -3.95 -35.33 27.37
CA GLY A 336 -4.51 -36.25 26.38
C GLY A 336 -5.56 -37.18 26.97
N ASN A 337 -5.50 -37.43 28.25
CA ASN A 337 -6.48 -38.27 28.92
C ASN A 337 -7.87 -37.64 28.91
N TYR A 338 -7.95 -36.31 28.98
CA TYR A 338 -9.24 -35.61 28.88
C TYR A 338 -9.88 -35.80 27.52
N LEU A 339 -9.07 -35.74 26.48
CA LEU A 339 -9.57 -35.94 25.14
C LEU A 339 -10.03 -37.37 24.96
N LYS A 340 -9.24 -38.34 25.43
CA LYS A 340 -9.64 -39.74 25.39
C LYS A 340 -10.95 -39.94 26.17
N TRP A 341 -11.05 -39.31 27.32
CA TRP A 341 -12.27 -39.37 28.11
C TRP A 341 -13.45 -38.78 27.35
N ALA A 342 -13.27 -37.65 26.70
CA ALA A 342 -14.32 -37.02 25.93
C ALA A 342 -14.76 -37.90 24.75
N PHE A 343 -13.83 -38.60 24.11
CA PHE A 343 -14.16 -39.52 23.04
C PHE A 343 -14.87 -40.78 23.56
N GLN A 344 -14.66 -41.15 24.81
CA GLN A 344 -15.29 -42.31 25.43
C GLN A 344 -16.65 -41.98 26.01
N LEU A 345 -17.11 -40.75 25.95
CA LEU A 345 -18.45 -40.36 26.47
C LEU A 345 -19.58 -41.15 25.83
N SER A 346 -19.39 -41.62 24.60
CA SER A 346 -20.40 -42.44 23.95
C SER A 346 -20.66 -43.75 24.67
N ASP A 347 -19.67 -44.24 25.41
CA ASP A 347 -19.72 -45.53 26.07
C ASP A 347 -20.10 -45.46 27.55
N ARG A 348 -20.13 -44.22 28.11
CA ARG A 348 -20.37 -44.08 29.55
C ARG A 348 -21.26 -42.87 29.85
N GLU A 349 -22.54 -43.14 30.03
CA GLU A 349 -23.52 -42.07 30.21
C GLU A 349 -23.42 -41.32 31.52
N ASN A 350 -22.72 -41.89 32.52
CA ASN A 350 -22.79 -41.35 33.87
C ASN A 350 -21.51 -40.64 34.34
N LEU A 351 -20.56 -40.44 33.44
CA LEU A 351 -19.32 -39.76 33.82
C LEU A 351 -19.33 -38.32 33.31
N VAL A 352 -19.53 -37.41 34.22
CA VAL A 352 -19.51 -35.97 33.91
C VAL A 352 -18.32 -35.35 34.64
N PRO A 353 -17.29 -34.89 33.96
CA PRO A 353 -16.22 -34.19 34.64
C PRO A 353 -16.72 -32.83 35.13
N LYS A 354 -16.09 -32.33 36.18
CA LYS A 354 -16.33 -30.97 36.60
C LYS A 354 -15.83 -30.03 35.51
N ASP A 355 -16.42 -28.85 35.46
CA ASP A 355 -16.06 -27.87 34.44
C ASP A 355 -14.55 -27.60 34.40
N GLU A 356 -13.95 -27.59 35.56
CA GLU A 356 -12.50 -27.36 35.71
C GLU A 356 -11.68 -28.45 35.00
N GLU A 357 -12.21 -29.67 34.94
CA GLU A 357 -11.52 -30.76 34.30
C GLU A 357 -11.67 -30.75 32.77
N LEU A 358 -12.59 -29.93 32.26
CA LEU A 358 -12.78 -29.79 30.83
C LEU A 358 -11.84 -28.75 30.22
N CYS A 359 -11.26 -27.90 31.03
CA CYS A 359 -10.30 -26.89 30.61
C CYS A 359 -8.89 -27.50 30.68
N ILE A 360 -8.27 -27.75 29.54
CA ILE A 360 -7.10 -28.61 29.49
C ILE A 360 -5.79 -27.84 29.42
N TYR A 361 -5.80 -26.64 28.83
CA TYR A 361 -4.57 -25.91 28.52
C TYR A 361 -4.59 -24.48 28.99
N GLU A 362 -3.39 -23.90 28.98
CA GLU A 362 -3.22 -22.46 29.21
C GLU A 362 -4.00 -21.63 28.20
N ASN A 363 -4.15 -22.11 26.97
CA ASN A 363 -4.96 -21.43 25.95
C ASN A 363 -6.44 -21.71 26.10
N LYS A 364 -6.84 -22.44 27.12
CA LYS A 364 -8.25 -22.68 27.51
C LYS A 364 -9.08 -23.44 26.48
N VAL A 365 -8.45 -24.28 25.68
CA VAL A 365 -9.17 -25.15 24.75
C VAL A 365 -9.78 -26.31 25.55
N THR A 366 -11.07 -26.53 25.37
CA THR A 366 -11.78 -27.62 26.05
C THR A 366 -12.05 -28.77 25.09
N PRO A 367 -12.44 -29.95 25.59
CA PRO A 367 -12.85 -31.04 24.71
C PRO A 367 -14.01 -30.64 23.78
N LEU A 368 -14.91 -29.78 24.24
CA LEU A 368 -16.02 -29.33 23.37
C LEU A 368 -15.49 -28.56 22.17
N HIS A 369 -14.52 -27.67 22.37
CA HIS A 369 -13.89 -26.97 21.26
C HIS A 369 -13.31 -27.94 20.24
N PHE A 370 -12.60 -28.94 20.75
CA PHE A 370 -11.94 -29.91 19.87
C PHE A 370 -12.95 -30.74 19.10
N LEU A 371 -13.98 -31.24 19.78
CA LEU A 371 -14.98 -32.08 19.12
C LEU A 371 -15.76 -31.31 18.06
N VAL A 372 -16.07 -30.04 18.34
CA VAL A 372 -16.76 -29.19 17.35
C VAL A 372 -15.85 -28.96 16.14
N ALA A 373 -14.57 -28.67 16.37
CA ALA A 373 -13.62 -28.48 15.29
C ALA A 373 -13.47 -29.73 14.43
N LYS A 374 -13.53 -30.91 15.06
CA LYS A 374 -13.47 -32.18 14.38
C LYS A 374 -14.76 -32.50 13.61
N GLY A 375 -15.86 -31.90 14.00
CA GLY A 375 -17.13 -32.15 13.37
C GLY A 375 -17.84 -33.39 13.85
N SER A 376 -17.54 -33.86 15.05
CA SER A 376 -18.09 -35.09 15.61
C SER A 376 -19.44 -34.81 16.26
N VAL A 377 -20.52 -34.90 15.48
CA VAL A 377 -21.85 -34.53 15.93
C VAL A 377 -22.30 -35.39 17.13
N GLU A 378 -22.10 -36.70 17.06
CA GLU A 378 -22.56 -37.58 18.11
C GLU A 378 -21.85 -37.36 19.43
N GLN A 379 -20.51 -37.13 19.36
CA GLN A 379 -19.74 -36.88 20.58
C GLN A 379 -20.08 -35.53 21.17
N VAL A 380 -20.32 -34.51 20.31
CA VAL A 380 -20.77 -33.19 20.80
C VAL A 380 -22.13 -33.35 21.49
N ARG A 381 -23.04 -34.09 20.86
CA ARG A 381 -24.38 -34.30 21.45
C ARG A 381 -24.28 -34.98 22.81
N LEU A 382 -23.42 -35.98 22.92
CA LEU A 382 -23.22 -36.67 24.19
C LEU A 382 -22.63 -35.75 25.24
N LEU A 383 -21.69 -34.95 24.87
CA LEU A 383 -21.08 -34.01 25.80
C LEU A 383 -22.04 -32.94 26.25
N LEU A 384 -22.91 -32.45 25.33
CA LEU A 384 -23.92 -31.45 25.65
C LEU A 384 -25.05 -31.99 26.50
N ALA A 385 -25.25 -33.32 26.52
CA ALA A 385 -26.25 -33.93 27.41
C ALA A 385 -25.89 -33.73 28.86
N HIS A 386 -24.64 -33.42 29.16
CA HIS A 386 -24.16 -33.11 30.50
C HIS A 386 -24.08 -31.59 30.66
N GLU A 387 -23.92 -31.13 31.91
CA GLU A 387 -23.85 -29.72 32.18
C GLU A 387 -22.46 -29.21 31.87
N VAL A 388 -22.19 -28.86 30.59
CA VAL A 388 -20.94 -28.27 30.17
C VAL A 388 -21.19 -26.80 29.80
N ASP A 389 -20.16 -25.99 29.97
CA ASP A 389 -20.22 -24.59 29.57
C ASP A 389 -20.04 -24.48 28.06
N MET A 390 -21.12 -24.22 27.35
CA MET A 390 -21.10 -24.10 25.91
C MET A 390 -20.49 -22.80 25.44
N ASP A 391 -20.34 -21.84 26.34
CA ASP A 391 -19.83 -20.52 25.99
C ASP A 391 -18.39 -20.33 26.46
N CYS A 392 -17.70 -21.41 26.81
CA CYS A 392 -16.29 -21.28 27.21
C CYS A 392 -15.46 -20.81 26.04
N GLN A 393 -14.56 -19.90 26.35
CA GLN A 393 -13.76 -19.25 25.31
C GLN A 393 -12.29 -19.67 25.47
N THR A 394 -11.64 -19.92 24.34
CA THR A 394 -10.18 -20.12 24.34
C THR A 394 -9.50 -18.83 24.75
N ALA A 395 -8.19 -18.88 24.88
CA ALA A 395 -7.43 -17.66 25.20
C ALA A 395 -7.64 -16.54 24.18
N SER A 396 -7.90 -16.89 22.93
CA SER A 396 -8.20 -15.90 21.89
C SER A 396 -9.67 -15.53 21.80
N GLY A 397 -10.52 -16.17 22.61
CA GLY A 397 -11.93 -15.85 22.69
C GLY A 397 -12.86 -16.72 21.86
N TYR A 398 -12.35 -17.77 21.21
CA TYR A 398 -13.20 -18.65 20.41
C TYR A 398 -14.13 -19.48 21.30
N THR A 399 -15.42 -19.40 21.00
CA THR A 399 -16.40 -20.34 21.58
C THR A 399 -16.56 -21.52 20.67
N PRO A 400 -17.17 -22.61 21.14
CA PRO A 400 -17.54 -23.70 20.22
C PRO A 400 -18.40 -23.26 19.05
N LEU A 401 -19.29 -22.33 19.29
CA LEU A 401 -20.14 -21.80 18.22
C LEU A 401 -19.33 -21.02 17.16
N UNK A 402 -18.43 -20.39 17.50
CA UNK A 402 -17.65 -19.79 16.74
C UNK A 402 -17.06 -20.62 15.89
N ILE A 403 -16.43 -21.61 16.36
CA ILE A 403 -15.74 -22.64 15.59
C ILE A 403 -16.68 -23.30 14.58
N ALA A 404 -17.86 -23.71 15.05
CA ALA A 404 -18.84 -24.33 14.17
C ALA A 404 -19.28 -23.39 13.04
N SER A 405 -19.43 -22.11 13.36
CA SER A 405 -19.83 -21.12 12.36
C SER A 405 -18.73 -20.89 11.32
N GLN A 406 -17.50 -20.77 11.78
CA GLN A 406 -16.35 -20.57 10.88
C GLN A 406 -16.13 -21.78 9.99
N ASP A 407 -16.38 -22.97 10.52
CA ASP A 407 -16.12 -24.22 9.83
C ASP A 407 -17.30 -24.66 8.95
N GLN A 408 -18.34 -23.84 8.88
CA GLN A 408 -19.53 -24.11 8.06
C GLN A 408 -20.18 -25.44 8.43
N ARG A 409 -20.48 -25.60 9.72
CA ARG A 409 -21.12 -26.80 10.22
C ARG A 409 -22.50 -26.45 10.80
N PRO A 410 -23.51 -26.28 9.93
CA PRO A 410 -24.82 -25.82 10.43
C PRO A 410 -25.45 -26.78 11.40
N TYR A 411 -25.26 -28.09 11.29
CA TYR A 411 -25.80 -29.03 12.23
C TYR A 411 -25.24 -28.82 13.64
N LEU A 412 -23.93 -28.58 13.73
CA LEU A 412 -23.34 -28.32 15.03
C LEU A 412 -23.78 -26.96 15.57
N CYS A 413 -23.90 -25.96 14.70
CA CYS A 413 -24.45 -24.69 15.12
C CYS A 413 -25.85 -24.84 15.70
N ALA A 414 -26.70 -25.58 15.00
CA ALA A 414 -28.08 -25.80 15.46
C ALA A 414 -28.08 -26.51 16.81
N LEU A 415 -27.24 -27.51 16.96
CA LEU A 415 -27.15 -28.28 18.20
C LEU A 415 -26.70 -27.41 19.36
N LEU A 416 -25.65 -26.64 19.17
CA LEU A 416 -25.13 -25.74 20.20
C LEU A 416 -26.16 -24.67 20.57
N LEU A 417 -26.81 -24.07 19.57
CA LEU A 417 -27.84 -23.05 19.82
C LEU A 417 -29.07 -23.64 20.53
N ALA A 418 -29.46 -24.87 20.19
CA ALA A 418 -30.60 -25.53 20.84
C ALA A 418 -30.29 -25.75 22.32
N HIS A 419 -29.03 -25.91 22.67
CA HIS A 419 -28.63 -26.11 24.08
C HIS A 419 -28.28 -24.78 24.77
N GLY A 420 -28.57 -23.64 24.17
CA GLY A 420 -28.45 -22.35 24.82
C GLY A 420 -27.15 -21.62 24.61
N ALA A 421 -26.35 -22.01 23.61
CA ALA A 421 -25.12 -21.27 23.31
C ALA A 421 -25.45 -19.83 22.93
N SER A 422 -24.65 -18.89 23.39
CA SER A 422 -24.83 -17.48 23.07
C SER A 422 -24.40 -17.21 21.62
N ALA A 423 -25.31 -16.63 20.85
CA ALA A 423 -25.01 -16.27 19.46
C ALA A 423 -24.16 -15.00 19.35
N ASN A 424 -23.93 -14.31 20.46
CA ASN A 424 -23.31 -12.97 20.42
C ASN A 424 -21.94 -12.87 21.07
N LEU A 425 -21.39 -13.95 21.58
CA LEU A 425 -20.04 -13.90 22.13
C LEU A 425 -19.05 -13.74 21.00
N VAL A 426 -18.06 -12.88 21.24
CA VAL A 426 -17.09 -12.53 20.22
C VAL A 426 -15.69 -13.00 20.63
N TYR A 427 -14.87 -13.28 19.64
CA TYR A 427 -13.48 -13.57 19.94
C TYR A 427 -12.68 -12.26 19.98
N GLU A 428 -11.38 -12.40 20.19
CA GLU A 428 -10.47 -11.30 20.49
C GLU A 428 -10.60 -10.07 19.58
N ASP A 429 -10.83 -10.28 18.29
CA ASP A 429 -10.97 -9.19 17.32
C ASP A 429 -12.40 -8.67 17.19
N GLY A 430 -13.31 -9.17 18.02
CA GLY A 430 -14.70 -8.72 17.96
C GLY A 430 -15.59 -9.46 16.98
N TRP A 431 -15.09 -10.52 16.34
CA TRP A 431 -15.88 -11.30 15.42
C TRP A 431 -16.91 -12.15 16.17
N ALA A 432 -18.17 -11.98 15.82
CA ALA A 432 -19.26 -12.82 16.32
C ALA A 432 -19.45 -14.00 15.37
N PRO A 433 -20.18 -15.04 15.81
CA PRO A 433 -20.46 -16.15 14.89
C PRO A 433 -21.11 -15.72 13.59
N LEU A 434 -21.99 -14.71 13.62
CA LEU A 434 -22.63 -14.23 12.40
C LEU A 434 -21.62 -13.64 11.40
N HIS A 435 -20.56 -12.99 11.88
CA HIS A 435 -19.49 -12.53 11.00
C HIS A 435 -18.89 -13.70 10.23
N PHE A 436 -18.60 -14.79 10.92
CA PHE A 436 -18.02 -15.97 10.26
C PHE A 436 -18.96 -16.56 9.23
N ALA A 437 -20.25 -16.69 9.58
CA ALA A 437 -21.23 -17.25 8.66
C ALA A 437 -21.37 -16.39 7.41
N THR A 438 -21.40 -15.07 7.57
CA THR A 438 -21.54 -14.18 6.41
C THR A 438 -20.26 -14.11 5.58
N GLN A 439 -19.09 -14.19 6.23
CA GLN A 439 -17.83 -14.25 5.49
C GLN A 439 -17.76 -15.50 4.61
N ASN A 440 -18.32 -16.60 5.09
CA ASN A 440 -18.31 -17.86 4.36
C ASN A 440 -19.44 -17.99 3.36
N GLY A 441 -20.40 -17.07 3.37
CA GLY A 441 -21.59 -17.20 2.53
C GLY A 441 -22.53 -18.30 2.99
N ASP A 442 -22.45 -18.67 4.25
CA ASP A 442 -23.23 -19.79 4.81
C ASP A 442 -24.58 -19.27 5.29
N ALA A 443 -25.55 -19.24 4.37
CA ALA A 443 -26.87 -18.71 4.66
C ALA A 443 -27.61 -19.54 5.71
N ARG A 444 -27.39 -20.86 5.73
CA ARG A 444 -28.06 -21.72 6.70
C ARG A 444 -27.60 -21.39 8.12
N THR A 445 -26.31 -21.27 8.34
CA THR A 445 -25.80 -20.90 9.65
C THR A 445 -26.22 -19.49 10.03
N ALA A 446 -26.17 -18.56 9.08
CA ALA A 446 -26.62 -17.19 9.35
C ALA A 446 -28.08 -17.16 9.79
N HIS A 447 -28.95 -17.93 9.11
CA HIS A 447 -30.33 -18.00 9.45
C HIS A 447 -30.53 -18.55 10.87
N LEU A 448 -29.82 -19.63 11.20
CA LEU A 448 -29.87 -20.22 12.54
C LEU A 448 -29.45 -19.22 13.61
N LEU A 449 -28.34 -18.52 13.37
CA LEU A 449 -27.82 -17.54 14.34
C LEU A 449 -28.82 -16.41 14.56
N LEU A 450 -29.41 -15.91 13.48
CA LEU A 450 -30.37 -14.80 13.58
C LEU A 450 -31.66 -15.26 14.28
N ASP A 451 -32.08 -16.50 14.05
CA ASP A 451 -33.24 -17.05 14.74
C ASP A 451 -32.99 -17.19 16.24
N HIS A 452 -31.72 -17.29 16.66
CA HIS A 452 -31.37 -17.44 18.08
C HIS A 452 -30.81 -16.15 18.66
N GLY A 453 -31.16 -15.01 18.10
CA GLY A 453 -30.88 -13.72 18.71
C GLY A 453 -29.53 -13.10 18.38
N ALA A 454 -28.86 -13.56 17.33
CA ALA A 454 -27.63 -12.91 16.91
C ALA A 454 -27.93 -11.47 16.50
N CYS A 455 -27.03 -10.56 16.89
CA CYS A 455 -27.18 -9.15 16.53
C CYS A 455 -26.84 -8.98 15.05
N VAL A 456 -27.85 -8.56 14.25
CA VAL A 456 -27.69 -8.45 12.81
C VAL A 456 -26.68 -7.37 12.42
N ASP A 457 -26.52 -6.36 13.28
CA ASP A 457 -25.62 -5.22 13.02
C ASP A 457 -24.37 -5.27 13.90
N ALA A 458 -23.98 -6.43 14.38
CA ALA A 458 -22.77 -6.55 15.20
C ALA A 458 -21.58 -6.03 14.44
N GLN A 459 -20.78 -5.20 15.12
CA GLN A 459 -19.57 -4.63 14.54
C GLN A 459 -18.35 -5.23 15.23
N GLN A 460 -17.44 -5.79 14.44
CA GLN A 460 -16.17 -6.24 15.02
C GLN A 460 -15.30 -5.01 15.32
N HIS A 461 -14.08 -5.21 15.81
CA HIS A 461 -13.29 -4.08 16.33
C HIS A 461 -12.99 -3.00 15.28
N GLU A 462 -12.93 -3.37 14.01
CA GLU A 462 -12.73 -2.38 12.95
C GLU A 462 -14.05 -1.84 12.39
N GLY A 463 -15.17 -2.26 12.97
CA GLY A 463 -16.48 -1.74 12.62
C GLY A 463 -17.22 -2.51 11.53
N TRP A 464 -16.65 -3.61 11.04
CA TRP A 464 -17.30 -4.39 9.99
C TRP A 464 -18.53 -5.09 10.51
N THR A 465 -19.65 -4.94 9.80
CA THR A 465 -20.88 -5.64 10.09
C THR A 465 -20.99 -6.89 9.22
N PRO A 466 -21.91 -7.81 9.54
CA PRO A 466 -22.17 -8.92 8.61
C PRO A 466 -22.55 -8.44 7.21
N LEU A 467 -23.29 -7.34 7.10
CA LEU A 467 -23.68 -6.82 5.79
C LEU A 467 -22.46 -6.32 5.00
N HIS A 468 -21.47 -5.70 5.66
CA HIS A 468 -20.21 -5.37 5.01
C HIS A 468 -19.54 -6.60 4.42
N LEU A 469 -19.50 -7.68 5.17
CA LEU A 469 -18.85 -8.91 4.72
C LEU A 469 -19.57 -9.54 3.54
N SER A 470 -20.90 -9.56 3.57
CA SER A 470 -21.65 -10.09 2.45
C SER A 470 -21.47 -9.23 1.19
N ALA A 471 -21.37 -7.90 1.36
CA ALA A 471 -21.12 -7.00 0.25
C ALA A 471 -19.71 -7.19 -0.32
N GLN A 472 -18.74 -7.45 0.54
CA GLN A 472 -17.35 -7.68 0.11
C GLN A 472 -17.25 -8.94 -0.74
N ASN A 473 -17.97 -9.98 -0.36
CA ASN A 473 -17.79 -11.31 -0.95
C ASN A 473 -18.88 -11.66 -1.98
N ASP A 474 -19.76 -10.73 -2.30
CA ASP A 474 -20.83 -10.92 -3.27
C ASP A 474 -21.79 -12.06 -2.90
N PHE A 475 -22.12 -12.13 -1.62
CA PHE A 475 -23.06 -13.14 -1.14
C PHE A 475 -24.47 -12.53 -1.07
N GLU A 476 -25.14 -12.51 -2.22
CA GLU A 476 -26.43 -11.86 -2.34
C GLU A 476 -27.49 -12.51 -1.45
N ASN A 477 -27.51 -13.84 -1.39
CA ASN A 477 -28.50 -14.54 -0.58
C ASN A 477 -28.35 -14.19 0.91
N VAL A 478 -27.11 -14.14 1.38
CA VAL A 478 -26.84 -13.77 2.77
C VAL A 478 -27.22 -12.31 3.01
N ALA A 479 -26.90 -11.44 2.06
CA ALA A 479 -27.25 -10.03 2.20
C ALA A 479 -28.75 -9.83 2.24
N GLN A 480 -29.51 -10.57 1.40
CA GLN A 480 -30.97 -10.51 1.41
C GLN A 480 -31.53 -10.97 2.76
N LEU A 481 -30.95 -12.03 3.31
CA LEU A 481 -31.34 -12.48 4.64
C LEU A 481 -31.09 -11.40 5.69
N LEU A 482 -29.95 -10.79 5.66
CA LEU A 482 -29.60 -9.75 6.64
C LEU A 482 -30.56 -8.56 6.56
N VAL A 483 -30.86 -8.08 5.34
CA VAL A 483 -31.76 -6.94 5.23
C VAL A 483 -33.21 -7.33 5.59
N SER A 484 -33.60 -8.58 5.35
CA SER A 484 -34.90 -9.03 5.80
C SER A 484 -35.02 -9.06 7.33
N ARG A 485 -33.90 -9.14 8.02
CA ARG A 485 -33.82 -9.09 9.48
C ARG A 485 -33.45 -7.70 9.98
N GLN A 486 -33.69 -6.67 9.20
CA GLN A 486 -33.54 -5.27 9.58
C GLN A 486 -32.10 -4.82 9.75
N ALA A 487 -31.16 -5.39 8.98
CA ALA A 487 -29.79 -4.88 8.97
C ALA A 487 -29.81 -3.43 8.47
N ASP A 488 -29.01 -2.58 9.13
CA ASP A 488 -28.90 -1.18 8.75
C ASP A 488 -27.85 -1.05 7.64
N PRO A 489 -28.24 -0.67 6.42
CA PRO A 489 -27.27 -0.56 5.33
C PRO A 489 -26.36 0.67 5.44
N ASN A 490 -26.57 1.54 6.44
CA ASN A 490 -25.84 2.78 6.55
C ASN A 490 -24.82 2.80 7.68
N LEU A 491 -24.63 1.68 8.36
CA LEU A 491 -23.57 1.59 9.35
C LEU A 491 -22.21 1.63 8.66
N HIS A 492 -21.27 2.33 9.25
CA HIS A 492 -19.95 2.45 8.67
C HIS A 492 -18.89 1.82 9.57
N GLU A 493 -17.83 1.32 8.95
CA GLU A 493 -16.70 0.77 9.68
C GLU A 493 -15.72 1.88 10.06
N ALA A 494 -14.54 1.51 10.56
CA ALA A 494 -13.61 2.48 11.16
C ALA A 494 -13.17 3.58 10.20
N GLU A 495 -13.08 3.27 8.91
CA GLU A 495 -12.70 4.28 7.91
C GLU A 495 -13.91 4.99 7.30
N GLY A 496 -15.10 4.71 7.80
CA GLY A 496 -16.32 5.35 7.35
C GLY A 496 -17.01 4.65 6.20
N LYS A 497 -16.53 3.48 5.77
CA LYS A 497 -17.14 2.78 4.64
C LYS A 497 -18.45 2.11 5.07
N THR A 498 -19.48 2.30 4.26
CA THR A 498 -20.72 1.57 4.39
C THR A 498 -20.68 0.29 3.55
N PRO A 499 -21.63 -0.62 3.72
CA PRO A 499 -21.68 -1.77 2.80
C PRO A 499 -21.76 -1.36 1.33
N LEU A 500 -22.42 -0.25 1.01
CA LEU A 500 -22.50 0.22 -0.38
C LEU A 500 -21.10 0.62 -0.90
N HIS A 501 -20.28 1.27 -0.07
CA HIS A 501 -18.89 1.53 -0.45
C HIS A 501 -18.17 0.24 -0.83
N VAL A 502 -18.33 -0.78 -0.01
CA VAL A 502 -17.66 -2.06 -0.22
C VAL A 502 -18.16 -2.72 -1.51
N ALA A 503 -19.47 -2.77 -1.71
CA ALA A 503 -20.05 -3.38 -2.91
C ALA A 503 -19.61 -2.64 -4.18
N ALA A 504 -19.56 -1.31 -4.13
CA ALA A 504 -19.13 -0.49 -5.26
C ALA A 504 -17.66 -0.70 -5.57
N TYR A 505 -16.82 -0.76 -4.53
CA TYR A 505 -15.38 -0.98 -4.70
C TYR A 505 -15.10 -2.28 -5.45
N PHE A 506 -15.82 -3.35 -5.10
CA PHE A 506 -15.61 -4.64 -5.73
C PHE A 506 -16.48 -4.86 -6.98
N GLY A 507 -17.37 -3.93 -7.27
CA GLY A 507 -18.22 -4.04 -8.44
C GLY A 507 -19.28 -5.13 -8.35
N HIS A 508 -19.74 -5.43 -7.16
CA HIS A 508 -20.78 -6.46 -6.96
C HIS A 508 -22.15 -5.85 -7.21
N VAL A 509 -22.56 -5.87 -8.46
CA VAL A 509 -23.73 -5.14 -8.94
C VAL A 509 -25.01 -5.57 -8.23
N SER A 510 -25.19 -6.87 -8.02
CA SER A 510 -26.38 -7.36 -7.32
C SER A 510 -26.46 -6.79 -5.91
N LEU A 511 -25.32 -6.69 -5.23
CA LEU A 511 -25.28 -6.09 -3.89
C LEU A 511 -25.53 -4.58 -3.95
N VAL A 512 -24.98 -3.90 -4.96
CA VAL A 512 -25.26 -2.47 -5.14
C VAL A 512 -26.76 -2.26 -5.32
N LYS A 513 -27.40 -3.07 -6.16
CA LYS A 513 -28.84 -2.96 -6.39
C LYS A 513 -29.64 -3.24 -5.12
N LEU A 514 -29.27 -4.28 -4.41
CA LEU A 514 -29.97 -4.63 -3.18
C LEU A 514 -29.85 -3.51 -2.15
N LEU A 515 -28.64 -3.03 -1.92
CA LEU A 515 -28.41 -2.00 -0.90
C LEU A 515 -29.11 -0.68 -1.25
N THR A 516 -29.06 -0.27 -2.52
CA THR A 516 -29.73 0.97 -2.91
C THR A 516 -31.25 0.85 -2.78
N SER A 517 -31.81 -0.32 -3.05
CA SER A 517 -33.26 -0.55 -2.89
C SER A 517 -33.67 -0.59 -1.41
N GLN A 518 -32.73 -0.85 -0.51
CA GLN A 518 -33.01 -0.98 0.92
C GLN A 518 -32.64 0.26 1.72
N GLY A 519 -32.47 1.40 1.07
CA GLY A 519 -32.27 2.66 1.77
C GLY A 519 -30.81 3.02 2.05
N ALA A 520 -29.86 2.38 1.39
CA ALA A 520 -28.47 2.81 1.52
C ALA A 520 -28.32 4.22 0.96
N LYS A 521 -27.59 5.06 1.68
CA LYS A 521 -27.33 6.43 1.24
C LYS A 521 -26.31 6.40 0.09
N LEU A 522 -26.75 6.88 -1.07
CA LEU A 522 -25.92 6.82 -2.28
C LEU A 522 -24.66 7.67 -2.14
N ASP A 523 -24.73 8.77 -1.42
CA ASP A 523 -23.64 9.74 -1.36
C ASP A 523 -22.96 9.74 0.01
N ALA A 524 -23.08 8.68 0.77
CA ALA A 524 -22.39 8.54 2.05
C ALA A 524 -20.89 8.69 1.82
N GLN A 525 -20.23 9.42 2.71
CA GLN A 525 -18.80 9.72 2.58
C GLN A 525 -18.02 8.96 3.63
N GLN A 526 -16.99 8.24 3.19
CA GLN A 526 -16.06 7.65 4.14
C GLN A 526 -15.09 8.72 4.63
N ARG A 527 -14.09 8.31 5.41
CA ARG A 527 -13.22 9.27 6.09
C ARG A 527 -12.50 10.23 5.14
N ASN A 528 -12.11 9.74 3.96
CA ASN A 528 -11.46 10.58 2.94
C ASN A 528 -12.48 11.30 2.03
N LEU A 529 -13.72 11.36 2.45
CA LEU A 529 -14.85 11.99 1.77
C LEU A 529 -15.29 11.29 0.48
N LYS A 530 -14.76 10.10 0.20
CA LYS A 530 -15.17 9.38 -1.00
C LYS A 530 -16.54 8.74 -0.80
N ALA A 531 -17.40 8.92 -1.81
CA ALA A 531 -18.68 8.26 -1.90
C ALA A 531 -18.51 6.90 -2.60
N PRO A 532 -19.51 6.01 -2.56
CA PRO A 532 -19.40 4.76 -3.30
C PRO A 532 -19.07 4.93 -4.77
N LEU A 533 -19.61 5.98 -5.42
CA LEU A 533 -19.31 6.24 -6.84
C LEU A 533 -17.81 6.46 -7.07
N HIS A 534 -17.13 7.19 -6.16
CA HIS A 534 -15.68 7.38 -6.28
C HIS A 534 -14.95 6.04 -6.32
N LEU A 535 -15.33 5.13 -5.42
CA LEU A 535 -14.67 3.83 -5.33
C LEU A 535 -14.91 2.99 -6.59
N ALA A 536 -16.14 3.00 -7.10
CA ALA A 536 -16.47 2.26 -8.31
C ALA A 536 -15.69 2.80 -9.50
N VAL A 537 -15.55 4.12 -9.60
CA VAL A 537 -14.79 4.74 -10.70
C VAL A 537 -13.31 4.40 -10.59
N GLU A 538 -12.74 4.48 -9.39
CA GLU A 538 -11.34 4.13 -9.18
C GLU A 538 -11.04 2.69 -9.60
N ARG A 539 -12.00 1.80 -9.36
CA ARG A 539 -11.82 0.38 -9.66
C ARG A 539 -12.33 -0.01 -11.06
N GLY A 540 -12.89 0.95 -11.79
CA GLY A 540 -13.37 0.68 -13.14
C GLY A 540 -14.58 -0.23 -13.22
N LYS A 541 -15.43 -0.20 -12.21
CA LYS A 541 -16.58 -1.10 -12.13
C LYS A 541 -17.79 -0.50 -12.85
N VAL A 542 -17.81 -0.65 -14.16
CA VAL A 542 -18.73 0.06 -15.05
C VAL A 542 -20.19 -0.17 -14.71
N ARG A 543 -20.57 -1.43 -14.45
CA ARG A 543 -21.98 -1.73 -14.17
C ARG A 543 -22.44 -1.15 -12.85
N ALA A 544 -21.55 -1.17 -11.85
CA ALA A 544 -21.84 -0.55 -10.55
C ALA A 544 -21.98 0.96 -10.71
N ILE A 545 -21.09 1.58 -11.49
CA ILE A 545 -21.15 3.01 -11.78
C ILE A 545 -22.49 3.35 -12.42
N GLN A 546 -22.88 2.58 -13.43
CA GLN A 546 -24.13 2.83 -14.15
C GLN A 546 -25.32 2.77 -13.20
N HIS A 547 -25.36 1.77 -12.35
CA HIS A 547 -26.49 1.65 -11.43
C HIS A 547 -26.52 2.78 -10.39
N LEU A 548 -25.34 3.14 -9.86
CA LEU A 548 -25.27 4.24 -8.89
C LEU A 548 -25.75 5.55 -9.51
N LEU A 549 -25.30 5.85 -10.73
CA LEU A 549 -25.70 7.07 -11.41
C LEU A 549 -27.18 7.06 -11.76
N LYS A 550 -27.68 5.93 -12.22
CA LYS A 550 -29.10 5.78 -12.54
C LYS A 550 -29.96 5.94 -11.30
N SER A 551 -29.46 5.54 -10.15
CA SER A 551 -30.18 5.66 -8.87
C SER A 551 -30.10 7.06 -8.26
N GLY A 552 -29.33 7.98 -8.85
CA GLY A 552 -29.25 9.34 -8.40
C GLY A 552 -28.00 9.74 -7.64
N ALA A 553 -26.94 8.93 -7.70
CA ALA A 553 -25.68 9.30 -7.06
C ALA A 553 -25.16 10.62 -7.66
N ALA A 554 -24.61 11.48 -6.81
CA ALA A 554 -24.11 12.77 -7.25
C ALA A 554 -22.87 12.59 -8.13
N PRO A 555 -22.91 13.00 -9.40
CA PRO A 555 -21.75 12.80 -10.27
C PRO A 555 -20.61 13.77 -10.01
N ASP A 556 -20.85 14.84 -9.23
CA ASP A 556 -19.84 15.85 -8.94
C ASP A 556 -19.40 15.88 -7.49
N ALA A 557 -19.69 14.85 -6.71
CA ALA A 557 -19.23 14.78 -5.32
C ALA A 557 -17.71 14.79 -5.29
N LEU A 558 -17.13 15.57 -4.39
CA LEU A 558 -15.68 15.73 -4.29
C LEU A 558 -15.14 14.94 -3.10
N ASP A 559 -13.99 14.31 -3.30
CA ASP A 559 -13.28 13.64 -2.22
C ASP A 559 -12.41 14.66 -1.45
N GLN A 560 -11.59 14.15 -0.54
CA GLN A 560 -10.76 15.01 0.31
C GLN A 560 -9.78 15.85 -0.48
N SER A 561 -9.33 15.38 -1.64
CA SER A 561 -8.40 16.11 -2.49
C SER A 561 -9.12 17.00 -3.51
N GLY A 562 -10.45 17.04 -3.47
CA GLY A 562 -11.24 17.78 -4.45
C GLY A 562 -11.45 17.03 -5.76
N TYR A 563 -11.13 15.76 -5.82
CA TYR A 563 -11.38 14.95 -7.01
C TYR A 563 -12.82 14.50 -7.03
N GLY A 564 -13.50 14.77 -8.13
CA GLY A 564 -14.79 14.16 -8.42
C GLY A 564 -14.58 12.89 -9.22
N PRO A 565 -15.66 12.15 -9.47
CA PRO A 565 -15.53 10.94 -10.29
C PRO A 565 -14.95 11.19 -11.67
N LEU A 566 -15.32 12.31 -12.32
CA LEU A 566 -14.78 12.60 -13.66
C LEU A 566 -13.29 12.88 -13.63
N HIS A 567 -12.80 13.56 -12.58
CA HIS A 567 -11.35 13.76 -12.43
C HIS A 567 -10.61 12.42 -12.39
N THR A 568 -11.11 11.50 -11.57
CA THR A 568 -10.47 10.21 -11.41
C THR A 568 -10.52 9.40 -12.71
N ALA A 569 -11.66 9.39 -13.37
CA ALA A 569 -11.82 8.66 -14.62
C ALA A 569 -10.91 9.23 -15.71
N ALA A 570 -10.81 10.55 -15.79
CA ALA A 570 -9.94 11.20 -16.78
C ALA A 570 -8.47 10.90 -16.49
N ALA A 571 -8.07 10.96 -15.21
CA ALA A 571 -6.69 10.68 -14.82
C ALA A 571 -6.31 9.23 -15.08
N ARG A 572 -7.26 8.31 -14.96
CA ARG A 572 -6.99 6.88 -15.12
C ARG A 572 -7.23 6.37 -16.55
N GLY A 573 -7.64 7.24 -17.45
CA GLY A 573 -7.84 6.85 -18.85
C GLY A 573 -9.06 5.98 -19.09
N LYS A 574 -10.10 6.16 -18.30
CA LYS A 574 -11.31 5.34 -18.39
C LYS A 574 -12.34 6.03 -19.29
N TYR A 575 -12.21 5.82 -20.59
CA TYR A 575 -13.02 6.51 -21.59
C TYR A 575 -14.53 6.28 -21.41
N LEU A 576 -14.94 5.01 -21.28
CA LEU A 576 -16.36 4.70 -21.15
C LEU A 576 -16.95 5.27 -19.87
N ILE A 577 -16.16 5.28 -18.81
CA ILE A 577 -16.61 5.84 -17.52
C ILE A 577 -16.76 7.36 -17.64
N CYS A 578 -15.81 8.03 -18.29
CA CYS A 578 -15.94 9.47 -18.55
C CYS A 578 -17.20 9.78 -19.34
N LYS A 579 -17.45 9.00 -20.39
CA LYS A 579 -18.63 9.19 -21.23
C LYS A 579 -19.92 9.01 -20.41
N MET A 580 -19.94 8.00 -19.57
CA MET A 580 -21.10 7.74 -18.72
C MET A 580 -21.32 8.85 -17.71
N LEU A 581 -20.24 9.31 -17.06
CA LEU A 581 -20.36 10.41 -16.10
C LEU A 581 -20.89 11.68 -16.76
N LEU A 582 -20.41 12.01 -17.94
CA LEU A 582 -20.88 13.18 -18.67
C LEU A 582 -22.35 13.04 -19.05
N ARG A 583 -22.79 11.84 -19.42
CA ARG A 583 -24.21 11.59 -19.74
C ARG A 583 -25.08 11.90 -18.53
N TYR A 584 -24.61 11.65 -17.32
CA TYR A 584 -25.36 11.91 -16.10
C TYR A 584 -25.08 13.27 -15.48
N GLY A 585 -24.46 14.17 -16.23
CA GLY A 585 -24.35 15.57 -15.85
C GLY A 585 -23.11 15.95 -15.05
N ALA A 586 -22.05 15.16 -15.12
CA ALA A 586 -20.79 15.54 -14.46
C ALA A 586 -20.26 16.83 -15.04
N SER A 587 -19.76 17.72 -14.19
CA SER A 587 -19.25 19.02 -14.59
C SER A 587 -17.89 18.88 -15.26
N LEU A 588 -17.76 19.51 -16.44
CA LEU A 588 -16.49 19.55 -17.15
C LEU A 588 -15.46 20.47 -16.52
N GLU A 589 -15.92 21.48 -15.80
CA GLU A 589 -15.05 22.59 -15.39
C GLU A 589 -14.72 22.58 -13.90
N LEU A 590 -15.17 21.59 -13.18
CA LEU A 590 -14.96 21.55 -11.74
C LEU A 590 -13.47 21.36 -11.44
N PRO A 591 -12.84 22.24 -10.64
CA PRO A 591 -11.43 22.06 -10.32
C PRO A 591 -11.25 21.19 -9.06
N THR A 592 -10.14 20.48 -9.00
CA THR A 592 -9.71 19.84 -7.76
C THR A 592 -9.26 20.93 -6.78
N HIS A 593 -8.91 20.54 -5.55
CA HIS A 593 -8.40 21.52 -4.58
C HIS A 593 -7.10 22.17 -5.05
N GLN A 594 -6.34 21.47 -5.90
CA GLN A 594 -5.14 22.05 -6.50
C GLN A 594 -5.41 22.79 -7.78
N GLY A 595 -6.68 22.88 -8.20
CA GLY A 595 -7.07 23.65 -9.37
C GLY A 595 -7.13 22.89 -10.68
N TRP A 596 -6.99 21.56 -10.66
CA TRP A 596 -6.97 20.81 -11.92
C TRP A 596 -8.38 20.43 -12.37
N THR A 597 -8.68 20.69 -13.63
CA THR A 597 -9.93 20.21 -14.27
C THR A 597 -9.71 18.80 -14.83
N PRO A 598 -10.80 18.12 -15.23
CA PRO A 598 -10.60 16.81 -15.88
C PRO A 598 -9.72 16.88 -17.12
N LEU A 599 -9.81 17.96 -17.90
CA LEU A 599 -8.95 18.11 -19.07
C LEU A 599 -7.47 18.20 -18.69
N HIS A 600 -7.15 18.94 -17.64
CA HIS A 600 -5.77 18.97 -17.14
C HIS A 600 -5.26 17.57 -16.83
N LEU A 601 -6.08 16.79 -16.15
CA LEU A 601 -5.67 15.45 -15.73
C LEU A 601 -5.52 14.51 -16.92
N ALA A 602 -6.40 14.57 -17.91
CA ALA A 602 -6.28 13.80 -19.12
C ALA A 602 -5.02 14.19 -19.88
N ALA A 603 -4.71 15.46 -19.95
CA ALA A 603 -3.48 15.94 -20.60
C ALA A 603 -2.22 15.48 -19.88
N UNK A 604 -2.37 15.52 -18.73
CA UNK A 604 -1.34 15.16 -18.00
C UNK A 604 -0.97 13.85 -18.13
N LYS A 605 -1.76 13.05 -18.19
CA LYS A 605 -1.58 11.61 -18.24
C LYS A 605 -1.50 11.07 -19.67
N GLY A 606 -1.72 11.90 -20.66
CA GLY A 606 -1.62 11.48 -22.06
C GLY A 606 -2.82 10.70 -22.57
N HIS A 607 -3.98 10.87 -21.98
CA HIS A 607 -5.18 10.12 -22.38
C HIS A 607 -5.89 10.83 -23.52
N LEU A 608 -5.49 10.51 -24.73
CA LEU A 608 -5.90 11.21 -25.93
C LEU A 608 -7.40 11.09 -26.21
N GLU A 609 -7.95 9.88 -26.07
CA GLU A 609 -9.37 9.66 -26.34
C GLU A 609 -10.25 10.47 -25.39
N ILE A 610 -9.83 10.56 -24.12
CA ILE A 610 -10.57 11.32 -23.12
C ILE A 610 -10.45 12.82 -23.43
N MET A 611 -9.27 13.26 -23.83
CA MET A 611 -9.09 14.65 -24.24
C MET A 611 -10.06 15.00 -25.36
N HIS A 612 -10.17 14.14 -26.39
CA HIS A 612 -11.11 14.38 -27.48
C HIS A 612 -12.57 14.37 -27.00
N LEU A 613 -12.90 13.45 -26.09
CA LEU A 613 -14.25 13.40 -25.56
C LEU A 613 -14.61 14.70 -24.82
N LEU A 614 -13.69 15.20 -24.01
CA LEU A 614 -13.92 16.43 -23.27
C LEU A 614 -14.02 17.63 -24.23
N ALA A 615 -13.18 17.66 -25.26
CA ALA A 615 -13.22 18.72 -26.26
C ALA A 615 -14.55 18.72 -27.01
N GLU A 616 -15.04 17.56 -27.38
CA GLU A 616 -16.34 17.43 -28.05
C GLU A 616 -17.49 17.87 -27.15
N SER A 617 -17.30 17.75 -25.85
CA SER A 617 -18.31 18.16 -24.88
C SER A 617 -18.19 19.65 -24.51
N HIS A 618 -17.37 20.39 -25.24
CA HIS A 618 -17.20 21.84 -25.13
C HIS A 618 -16.55 22.29 -23.81
N THR A 619 -15.57 21.51 -23.34
CA THR A 619 -14.79 21.95 -22.18
C THR A 619 -13.93 23.18 -22.52
N ASN A 620 -13.60 23.95 -21.53
CA ASN A 620 -12.71 25.11 -21.72
C ASN A 620 -11.29 24.64 -21.97
N MET A 621 -10.83 24.76 -23.19
CA MET A 621 -9.48 24.30 -23.59
C MET A 621 -8.37 25.14 -22.95
N GLY A 622 -8.70 26.36 -22.53
CA GLY A 622 -7.74 27.24 -21.88
C GLY A 622 -7.90 27.35 -20.37
N ALA A 623 -8.55 26.37 -19.75
CA ALA A 623 -8.76 26.42 -18.31
C ALA A 623 -7.44 26.58 -17.57
N LEU A 624 -7.42 27.50 -16.59
CA LEU A 624 -6.24 27.75 -15.78
C LEU A 624 -6.30 26.88 -14.52
N GLY A 625 -5.33 26.00 -14.38
CA GLY A 625 -5.24 25.16 -13.21
C GLY A 625 -4.39 25.78 -12.13
N ALA A 626 -3.82 24.93 -11.29
CA ALA A 626 -2.89 25.38 -10.27
C ALA A 626 -1.74 26.15 -10.93
N VAL A 627 -1.30 27.20 -10.30
CA VAL A 627 -0.24 28.09 -10.81
C VAL A 627 -0.51 28.59 -12.24
N ASN A 628 -1.78 28.67 -12.60
CA ASN A 628 -2.26 29.18 -13.89
C ASN A 628 -1.77 28.37 -15.10
N TRP A 629 -1.56 27.06 -14.91
CA TRP A 629 -1.16 26.20 -16.02
C TRP A 629 -2.38 25.75 -16.82
N THR A 630 -2.24 25.80 -18.14
CA THR A 630 -3.27 25.27 -19.06
C THR A 630 -3.05 23.78 -19.28
N PRO A 631 -4.06 23.07 -19.82
CA PRO A 631 -3.83 21.69 -20.22
C PRO A 631 -2.70 21.53 -21.25
N LEU A 632 -2.58 22.48 -22.18
CA LEU A 632 -1.49 22.42 -23.17
C LEU A 632 -0.13 22.56 -22.49
N TYR A 633 0.00 23.44 -21.50
CA TYR A 633 1.22 23.59 -20.75
C TYR A 633 1.60 22.27 -20.08
N LEU A 634 0.63 21.62 -19.45
CA LEU A 634 0.88 20.31 -18.79
C LEU A 634 1.29 19.25 -19.79
N ALA A 635 0.62 19.18 -20.93
CA ALA A 635 0.95 18.18 -21.95
C ALA A 635 2.37 18.37 -22.48
N ALA A 636 2.76 19.64 -22.71
CA ALA A 636 4.12 19.94 -23.16
C ALA A 636 5.14 19.60 -22.09
N ARG A 637 4.83 19.92 -20.83
CA ARG A 637 5.73 19.65 -19.70
C ARG A 637 5.98 18.14 -19.52
N HIS A 638 4.97 17.33 -19.78
CA HIS A 638 5.06 15.89 -19.60
C HIS A 638 5.35 15.12 -20.89
N ARG A 639 5.70 15.83 -21.95
CA ARG A 639 6.14 15.25 -23.23
C ARG A 639 5.05 14.41 -23.93
N GLU A 640 3.80 14.79 -23.72
CA GLU A 640 2.67 14.09 -24.34
C GLU A 640 2.38 14.67 -25.71
N GLU A 641 3.19 14.29 -26.71
CA GLU A 641 3.17 14.92 -28.04
C GLU A 641 1.84 14.77 -28.76
N ALA A 642 1.20 13.62 -28.64
CA ALA A 642 -0.10 13.41 -29.29
C ALA A 642 -1.17 14.30 -28.67
N VAL A 643 -1.12 14.48 -27.35
CA VAL A 643 -2.08 15.36 -26.65
C VAL A 643 -1.83 16.82 -27.04
N VAL A 644 -0.55 17.22 -27.14
CA VAL A 644 -0.22 18.58 -27.59
C VAL A 644 -0.85 18.85 -28.95
N SER A 645 -0.65 17.93 -29.89
CA SER A 645 -1.22 18.07 -31.23
C SER A 645 -2.75 18.18 -31.19
N ALA A 646 -3.38 17.29 -30.43
CA ALA A 646 -4.84 17.27 -30.35
C ALA A 646 -5.41 18.50 -29.68
N LEU A 647 -4.78 18.99 -28.62
CA LEU A 647 -5.24 20.20 -27.95
C LEU A 647 -5.16 21.41 -28.88
N LEU A 648 -4.09 21.51 -29.64
CA LEU A 648 -3.94 22.61 -30.61
C LEU A 648 -4.98 22.51 -31.70
N GLN A 649 -5.27 21.33 -32.21
CA GLN A 649 -6.29 21.12 -33.22
C GLN A 649 -7.68 21.48 -32.70
N CYS A 650 -7.90 21.31 -31.40
CA CYS A 650 -9.19 21.65 -30.78
C CYS A 650 -9.27 23.10 -30.33
N GLY A 651 -8.27 23.92 -30.67
CA GLY A 651 -8.34 25.35 -30.42
C GLY A 651 -7.68 25.84 -29.14
N ALA A 652 -6.85 25.03 -28.49
CA ALA A 652 -6.11 25.49 -27.33
C ALA A 652 -5.16 26.62 -27.70
N GLY A 653 -5.11 27.68 -26.89
CA GLY A 653 -4.20 28.79 -27.12
C GLY A 653 -2.76 28.37 -26.93
N PRO A 654 -1.89 28.58 -27.94
CA PRO A 654 -0.52 28.04 -27.85
C PRO A 654 0.42 28.88 -27.00
N ASN A 655 0.03 30.08 -26.59
CA ASN A 655 0.97 31.05 -26.03
C ASN A 655 0.81 31.25 -24.52
N ALA A 656 -0.08 30.54 -23.85
CA ALA A 656 -0.31 30.75 -22.42
C ALA A 656 0.93 30.37 -21.61
N ALA A 657 1.46 31.32 -20.87
CA ALA A 657 2.66 31.09 -20.06
C ALA A 657 2.30 30.50 -18.70
N GLY A 658 3.13 29.60 -18.25
CA GLY A 658 3.03 29.09 -16.90
C GLY A 658 3.91 29.85 -15.95
N GLN A 659 4.38 29.15 -14.92
CA GLN A 659 5.23 29.75 -13.92
C GLN A 659 6.56 30.21 -14.51
N SER A 660 7.04 31.35 -14.07
CA SER A 660 8.33 31.93 -14.52
C SER A 660 8.35 32.24 -16.01
N GLY A 661 7.19 32.45 -16.61
CA GLY A 661 7.09 32.87 -17.99
C GLY A 661 7.34 31.80 -19.03
N TRP A 662 7.49 30.55 -18.62
CA TRP A 662 7.68 29.45 -19.57
C TRP A 662 6.40 29.18 -20.35
N THR A 663 6.51 29.11 -21.64
CA THR A 663 5.39 28.77 -22.52
C THR A 663 5.45 27.29 -22.92
N PRO A 664 4.39 26.76 -23.52
CA PRO A 664 4.51 25.38 -24.04
C PRO A 664 5.66 25.20 -25.02
N LEU A 665 5.95 26.21 -25.85
CA LEU A 665 7.08 26.09 -26.78
C LEU A 665 8.41 26.02 -26.04
N HIS A 666 8.60 26.83 -24.99
CA HIS A 666 9.79 26.72 -24.15
C HIS A 666 9.94 25.29 -23.62
N LEU A 667 8.85 24.72 -23.10
CA LEU A 667 8.89 23.37 -22.53
C LEU A 667 9.17 22.30 -23.58
N ALA A 668 8.57 22.43 -24.75
CA ALA A 668 8.78 21.46 -25.84
C ALA A 668 10.26 21.49 -26.29
N VAL A 669 10.82 22.68 -26.39
CA VAL A 669 12.25 22.81 -26.78
C VAL A 669 13.14 22.24 -25.68
N GLN A 670 12.86 22.58 -24.42
CA GLN A 670 13.68 22.08 -23.31
C GLN A 670 13.62 20.55 -23.22
N ARG A 671 12.45 19.98 -23.43
CA ARG A 671 12.29 18.53 -23.37
C ARG A 671 12.76 17.82 -24.63
N GLY A 672 13.04 18.57 -25.69
CA GLY A 672 13.48 18.00 -26.95
C GLY A 672 12.40 17.24 -27.70
N THR A 673 11.14 17.57 -27.45
CA THR A 673 10.01 16.89 -28.11
C THR A 673 9.74 17.54 -29.45
N PHE A 674 10.38 17.00 -30.48
CA PHE A 674 10.37 17.58 -31.82
C PHE A 674 8.97 17.75 -32.39
N LEU A 675 8.12 16.73 -32.26
CA LEU A 675 6.77 16.80 -32.79
C LEU A 675 5.92 17.86 -32.12
N SER A 676 6.11 18.06 -30.81
CA SER A 676 5.42 19.13 -30.11
C SER A 676 5.85 20.49 -30.63
N VAL A 677 7.15 20.67 -30.87
CA VAL A 677 7.65 21.93 -31.43
C VAL A 677 7.00 22.19 -32.79
N ILE A 678 6.98 21.18 -33.67
CA ILE A 678 6.39 21.31 -35.02
C ILE A 678 4.91 21.68 -34.91
N ASN A 679 4.17 20.99 -34.04
CA ASN A 679 2.73 21.25 -33.89
C ASN A 679 2.47 22.66 -33.37
N LEU A 680 3.27 23.13 -32.43
CA LEU A 680 3.12 24.47 -31.90
C LEU A 680 3.39 25.51 -33.00
N LEU A 681 4.44 25.28 -33.78
CA LEU A 681 4.79 26.21 -34.86
C LEU A 681 3.70 26.26 -35.92
N GLU A 682 3.08 25.14 -36.20
CA GLU A 682 1.97 25.09 -37.19
C GLU A 682 0.75 25.85 -36.70
N HIS A 683 0.59 26.04 -35.41
CA HIS A 683 -0.55 26.74 -34.83
C HIS A 683 -0.22 28.18 -34.41
N HIS A 684 0.78 28.75 -35.06
CA HIS A 684 1.11 30.18 -34.96
C HIS A 684 1.52 30.60 -33.55
N VAL A 685 2.31 29.77 -32.88
CA VAL A 685 2.85 30.13 -31.58
C VAL A 685 3.82 31.30 -31.73
N ASN A 686 3.91 32.13 -30.69
CA ASN A 686 4.87 33.23 -30.67
C ASN A 686 6.28 32.67 -30.40
N VAL A 687 7.12 32.69 -31.42
CA VAL A 687 8.47 32.11 -31.33
C VAL A 687 9.43 33.02 -30.57
N HIS A 688 9.03 34.24 -30.24
CA HIS A 688 9.89 35.22 -29.58
C HIS A 688 9.52 35.44 -28.11
N THR A 689 8.69 34.58 -27.54
CA THR A 689 8.28 34.72 -26.15
C THR A 689 9.48 34.57 -25.22
N LEU A 690 9.60 35.48 -24.28
CA LEU A 690 10.65 35.48 -23.28
C LEU A 690 10.14 34.92 -21.96
N ASN A 691 10.88 34.01 -21.36
CA ASN A 691 10.59 33.62 -19.99
C ASN A 691 11.20 34.66 -19.03
N LYS A 692 11.11 34.46 -17.72
CA LYS A 692 11.61 35.42 -16.75
C LYS A 692 13.14 35.58 -16.77
N VAL A 693 13.84 34.57 -17.26
CA VAL A 693 15.31 34.66 -17.43
C VAL A 693 15.65 35.43 -18.71
N GLY A 694 14.66 35.66 -19.56
CA GLY A 694 14.87 36.35 -20.83
C GLY A 694 15.20 35.46 -22.00
N TRP A 695 14.99 34.15 -21.86
CA TRP A 695 15.27 33.21 -22.95
C TRP A 695 14.09 33.10 -23.89
N THR A 696 14.37 33.14 -25.18
CA THR A 696 13.44 32.69 -26.22
C THR A 696 13.59 31.18 -26.38
N PRO A 697 12.69 30.53 -27.11
CA PRO A 697 12.91 29.13 -27.45
C PRO A 697 14.24 28.87 -28.18
N ALA A 698 14.71 29.82 -29.00
CA ALA A 698 16.01 29.68 -29.69
C ALA A 698 17.18 29.66 -28.69
N HIS A 699 17.12 30.47 -27.64
CA HIS A 699 18.12 30.41 -26.57
C HIS A 699 18.14 29.01 -25.93
N LEU A 700 16.97 28.46 -25.64
CA LEU A 700 16.89 27.14 -25.03
C LEU A 700 17.39 26.05 -25.95
N ALA A 701 17.05 26.11 -27.24
CA ALA A 701 17.55 25.13 -28.21
C ALA A 701 19.06 25.14 -28.26
N THR A 702 19.63 26.34 -28.18
CA THR A 702 21.10 26.52 -28.16
C THR A 702 21.68 25.88 -26.89
N LEU A 703 21.12 26.18 -25.74
CA LEU A 703 21.61 25.65 -24.47
C LEU A 703 21.50 24.14 -24.41
N LYS A 704 20.47 23.57 -25.02
CA LYS A 704 20.27 22.13 -25.04
C LYS A 704 21.02 21.44 -26.19
N SER A 705 21.73 22.19 -26.99
CA SER A 705 22.49 21.67 -28.14
C SER A 705 21.61 20.95 -29.14
N ASN A 706 20.35 21.33 -29.23
CA ASN A 706 19.43 20.68 -30.14
C ASN A 706 19.40 21.40 -31.48
N THR A 707 20.28 20.98 -32.39
CA THR A 707 20.45 21.61 -33.68
C THR A 707 19.19 21.46 -34.54
N VAL A 708 18.53 20.30 -34.47
CA VAL A 708 17.35 20.04 -35.26
C VAL A 708 16.21 20.99 -34.91
N ILE A 709 15.96 21.14 -33.62
CA ILE A 709 14.91 22.06 -33.14
C ILE A 709 15.29 23.49 -33.47
N LEU A 710 16.56 23.86 -33.28
CA LEU A 710 17.00 25.20 -33.62
C LEU A 710 16.79 25.53 -35.09
N LYS A 711 17.10 24.57 -35.97
CA LYS A 711 16.88 24.76 -37.43
C LYS A 711 15.41 24.97 -37.75
N VAL A 712 14.54 24.22 -37.09
CA VAL A 712 13.10 24.36 -37.28
C VAL A 712 12.61 25.73 -36.79
N LEU A 713 13.12 26.19 -35.64
CA LEU A 713 12.75 27.51 -35.12
C LEU A 713 13.20 28.62 -36.05
N VAL A 714 14.41 28.54 -36.59
CA VAL A 714 14.93 29.52 -37.55
C VAL A 714 14.07 29.53 -38.82
N LYS A 715 13.72 28.35 -39.31
CA LYS A 715 12.86 28.24 -40.49
C LYS A 715 11.49 28.86 -40.25
N ALA A 716 11.02 28.83 -39.00
CA ALA A 716 9.74 29.42 -38.65
C ALA A 716 9.81 30.94 -38.41
N GLY A 717 10.95 31.56 -38.65
CA GLY A 717 11.09 33.00 -38.60
C GLY A 717 11.63 33.54 -37.27
N THR A 718 12.30 32.72 -36.47
CA THR A 718 12.89 33.19 -35.24
C THR A 718 13.93 34.27 -35.49
N GLN A 719 13.81 35.39 -34.79
CA GLN A 719 14.83 36.44 -34.85
C GLN A 719 15.96 36.05 -33.90
N LEU A 720 17.18 36.08 -34.41
CA LEU A 720 18.36 35.62 -33.69
C LEU A 720 19.11 36.72 -33.01
N ASP A 721 18.65 37.97 -33.14
CA ASP A 721 19.28 39.11 -32.49
C ASP A 721 18.67 39.47 -31.13
N ILE A 722 17.71 38.70 -30.63
CA ILE A 722 17.09 38.93 -29.34
C ILE A 722 18.05 38.55 -28.23
N GLN A 723 18.23 39.45 -27.28
CA GLN A 723 19.12 39.26 -26.14
C GLN A 723 18.33 38.69 -24.95
N ASP A 724 18.96 37.78 -24.22
CA ASP A 724 18.39 37.25 -22.99
C ASP A 724 18.55 38.23 -21.84
N GLY A 725 18.24 37.83 -20.62
CA GLY A 725 18.31 38.68 -19.45
C GLY A 725 19.72 39.13 -19.09
N VAL A 726 20.71 38.42 -19.59
CA VAL A 726 22.11 38.80 -19.38
C VAL A 726 22.67 39.57 -20.59
N GLY A 727 21.93 39.70 -21.64
CA GLY A 727 22.30 40.40 -22.83
C GLY A 727 22.92 39.57 -23.95
N CYS A 728 22.76 38.25 -23.87
CA CYS A 728 23.30 37.34 -24.89
C CYS A 728 22.24 37.00 -25.96
N THR A 729 22.67 37.05 -27.22
CA THR A 729 21.92 36.44 -28.30
C THR A 729 22.12 34.92 -28.27
N PRO A 730 21.35 34.14 -29.04
CA PRO A 730 21.61 32.71 -29.11
C PRO A 730 23.04 32.36 -29.55
N LEU A 731 23.59 33.12 -30.50
CA LEU A 731 24.97 32.89 -30.93
C LEU A 731 25.96 33.17 -29.79
N GLN A 732 25.79 34.27 -29.08
CA GLN A 732 26.66 34.57 -27.94
C GLN A 732 26.56 33.53 -26.85
N LEU A 733 25.35 33.01 -26.65
CA LEU A 733 25.12 31.94 -25.69
C LEU A 733 25.81 30.64 -26.10
N ALA A 734 25.79 30.33 -27.40
CA ALA A 734 26.47 29.16 -27.94
C ALA A 734 28.00 29.31 -27.75
N LEU A 735 28.48 30.51 -27.96
CA LEU A 735 29.90 30.83 -27.79
C LEU A 735 30.33 30.62 -26.34
N HIS A 736 29.56 31.18 -25.40
CA HIS A 736 29.89 31.07 -23.99
C HIS A 736 29.75 29.63 -23.48
N SER A 737 28.90 28.82 -24.10
CA SER A 737 28.64 27.46 -23.68
C SER A 737 29.44 26.42 -24.49
N GLN A 738 30.30 26.88 -25.40
CA GLN A 738 31.15 26.01 -26.22
C GLN A 738 30.35 25.06 -27.12
N LYS A 739 29.23 25.51 -27.65
CA LYS A 739 28.37 24.72 -28.52
C LYS A 739 28.79 24.91 -29.99
N TRP A 740 29.88 24.28 -30.38
CA TRP A 740 30.54 24.58 -31.68
C TRP A 740 29.64 24.26 -32.88
N VAL A 741 28.89 23.19 -32.86
CA VAL A 741 28.00 22.83 -33.97
C VAL A 741 26.90 23.88 -34.12
N ILE A 742 26.33 24.32 -33.01
CA ILE A 742 25.32 25.36 -33.00
C ILE A 742 25.90 26.69 -33.48
N MET A 743 27.13 27.00 -33.06
CA MET A 743 27.78 28.20 -33.52
C MET A 743 27.95 28.20 -35.05
N SER A 744 28.38 27.07 -35.60
CA SER A 744 28.56 26.98 -37.06
C SER A 744 27.27 27.23 -37.77
N PHE A 745 26.18 26.68 -37.29
CA PHE A 745 24.87 26.89 -37.89
C PHE A 745 24.43 28.35 -37.75
N LEU A 746 24.54 28.90 -36.55
CA LEU A 746 24.08 30.27 -36.31
C LEU A 746 24.89 31.33 -37.05
N GLU A 747 26.19 31.09 -37.21
CA GLU A 747 27.05 32.03 -37.94
C GLU A 747 26.61 32.18 -39.39
N GLY A 748 26.00 31.14 -39.95
CA GLY A 748 25.46 31.23 -41.30
C GLY A 748 24.11 31.93 -41.36
N LYS A 749 23.47 32.22 -40.23
CA LYS A 749 22.16 32.79 -40.17
C LYS A 749 22.07 34.22 -39.64
N GLU A 750 23.05 34.68 -38.86
CA GLU A 750 23.09 36.05 -38.34
C GLU A 750 23.93 36.94 -39.22
N PRO A 751 23.35 37.99 -39.81
CA PRO A 751 24.10 38.84 -40.73
C PRO A 751 25.24 39.61 -40.09
N SER A 752 25.19 39.85 -38.78
CA SER A 752 26.17 40.69 -38.10
C SER A 752 27.26 39.91 -37.34
N VAL A 753 27.42 38.66 -37.62
CA VAL A 753 28.22 37.77 -36.81
C VAL A 753 29.61 37.57 -37.36
N ALA A 754 30.24 38.56 -37.79
CA ALA A 754 31.46 38.31 -38.52
C ALA A 754 32.64 37.84 -37.68
N THR A 755 32.61 37.94 -36.38
CA THR A 755 33.90 37.94 -35.68
C THR A 755 33.95 37.16 -34.41
N LEU A 756 33.14 36.19 -34.28
CA LEU A 756 33.16 35.48 -33.01
C LEU A 756 34.11 34.29 -33.01
N GLY A 757 34.71 34.01 -34.13
CA GLY A 757 35.67 32.94 -34.21
C GLY A 757 36.87 33.21 -33.31
N GLY A 758 37.30 32.24 -32.59
CA GLY A 758 38.48 32.32 -31.77
C GLY A 758 38.30 32.81 -30.37
N SER A 759 37.10 33.16 -29.99
CA SER A 759 36.86 33.56 -28.59
C SER A 759 36.98 32.36 -27.68
N GLU A 760 37.50 32.60 -26.52
CA GLU A 760 37.52 31.58 -25.49
C GLU A 760 36.12 31.31 -25.01
N PRO A 761 35.73 30.07 -24.93
CA PRO A 761 34.38 29.77 -24.45
C PRO A 761 34.27 30.11 -22.97
N GLY A 762 33.14 30.63 -22.63
CA GLY A 762 32.82 30.88 -21.24
C GLY A 762 32.36 29.65 -20.51
N THR A 763 32.02 29.84 -19.25
CA THR A 763 31.50 28.76 -18.43
C THR A 763 30.18 28.25 -18.98
N GLN A 764 30.06 26.97 -19.08
CA GLN A 764 28.86 26.35 -19.55
C GLN A 764 27.71 26.54 -18.55
N THR A 765 26.62 27.06 -19.01
CA THR A 765 25.42 27.19 -18.19
C THR A 765 24.41 26.11 -18.56
N GLU A 766 23.93 25.41 -17.54
CA GLU A 766 22.94 24.38 -17.74
C GLU A 766 21.65 24.76 -17.08
N ILE A 767 20.56 24.32 -17.66
CA ILE A 767 19.21 24.62 -17.17
C ILE A 767 18.58 23.37 -16.62
#